data_9a807ff9421b5418ba85794508eaec7d
#
_entry.id   9a807ff9421b5418ba85794508eaec7d
#
_cell.length_a   1.000
_cell.length_b   1.000
_cell.length_c   1.000
_cell.angle_alpha   90.00
_cell.angle_beta   90.00
_cell.angle_gamma   90.00
#
_symmetry.space_group_name_H-M   'P 1'
#
loop_
_entity.id
_entity.type
_entity.pdbx_description
1 polymer ?
#
loop_
_entity_poly.entity_id
_entity_poly.type
_entity_poly.pdbx_seq_one_letter_code
_entity_poly.pdbx_strand_id
1 'polypeptide(L)'
;MARLNNTRASARTRKKGISHSGSAPITGWLGSHLGLAMVLSVGTVVAVRVGYLTIVHQSPFFNDPILDSRLYDSWAVRMASGDWLGQGPFFMAPLYPYFLAFLYLLIGHNQLAAVAVQLMVGTGSCVLVCLIGKRLAGVRVAITATLILAFYGPLLFFEGLLLPEFLGIFTNLAWLYVLVGTERNFRLRTFFVAGVFLGLSVLVRASALIFLLGIFLWLARSSSLRQRRTWSYFVTLVLGTCLVIAPVTLRNYLKGNDLVFITSNGGLNFYIGNNERANGLYSPVKELQMVGADPESDWSGRHYAEQSIGRELKPSEVSSFWLSKGLKFIKSHPHRFIILGLKKILLFWNSYEFPQIDDYYIWRSSLSPRIPLISFALVGPLGIVGMILTLRRTDKFLPLHIFVLLYMVSICVFFVTARYRVQIVPVLSIFSAYFLWWCVEHIRNRSFSSLAVALALLVLTGAATGRPALNAMGVRPSTDSWYLHFCKGTKFLAHENTLDAAILELSQAVRLNPQNPEAFNNLGLGYEKKGMLSEAASAFEDAVSVDSTYVESWYNLAFLRQTLEDYSTAAQLYLRVLKLQPYLPRAHFNLGICFFRQGRLSEATEQLRIVLRLEPSNEIAHNQLGIILGQQGDIEGAIEQFKEALKAKPNYEPARKNLEMLLDFKAKSKSQ
;
A
#
# COMPACT_ATOMS: atom_id res chain seq x y z
N MET A 1 -22.73 3.58 -90.96
CA MET A 1 -21.46 3.87 -91.70
C MET A 1 -20.33 4.00 -90.69
N ALA A 2 -19.28 3.25 -90.92
CA ALA A 2 -17.84 3.38 -90.56
C ALA A 2 -17.47 3.50 -89.06
N ARG A 3 -17.04 2.45 -88.50
CA ARG A 3 -15.74 2.04 -87.97
C ARG A 3 -14.66 3.13 -87.88
N LEU A 4 -14.09 3.35 -86.68
CA LEU A 4 -12.66 3.63 -86.52
C LEU A 4 -12.19 3.10 -85.15
N ASN A 5 -11.25 2.19 -85.23
CA ASN A 5 -10.45 1.61 -84.18
C ASN A 5 -9.51 2.67 -83.57
N ASN A 6 -9.33 2.62 -82.25
CA ASN A 6 -8.13 3.18 -81.66
C ASN A 6 -7.60 2.25 -80.58
N THR A 7 -6.50 1.60 -80.96
CA THR A 7 -5.58 0.87 -80.08
C THR A 7 -4.87 1.79 -79.11
N ARG A 8 -5.05 1.54 -77.84
CA ARG A 8 -4.16 2.12 -76.80
C ARG A 8 -3.20 1.06 -76.24
N ALA A 9 -1.93 1.28 -76.55
CA ALA A 9 -0.79 0.49 -76.10
C ALA A 9 -0.64 0.59 -74.58
N SER A 10 -0.60 -0.55 -73.90
CA SER A 10 -0.28 -0.67 -72.51
C SER A 10 1.25 -0.55 -72.25
N ALA A 11 1.69 0.52 -71.68
CA ALA A 11 3.06 0.65 -71.17
C ALA A 11 3.20 -0.19 -69.88
N ARG A 12 3.78 -1.38 -70.00
CA ARG A 12 4.23 -2.18 -68.84
C ARG A 12 5.53 -1.57 -68.30
N THR A 13 5.46 -0.82 -67.20
CA THR A 13 6.64 -0.49 -66.39
C THR A 13 7.13 -1.73 -65.65
N ARG A 14 8.23 -2.30 -66.10
CA ARG A 14 9.03 -3.31 -65.40
C ARG A 14 9.56 -2.70 -64.08
N LYS A 15 9.01 -3.05 -62.95
CA LYS A 15 9.67 -2.89 -61.65
C LYS A 15 10.80 -3.91 -61.60
N LYS A 16 12.06 -3.43 -61.74
CA LYS A 16 13.26 -4.20 -61.41
C LYS A 16 13.17 -4.65 -59.95
N GLY A 17 13.07 -5.95 -59.73
CA GLY A 17 13.28 -6.56 -58.44
C GLY A 17 14.71 -6.32 -57.97
N ILE A 18 14.90 -5.57 -56.93
CA ILE A 18 16.15 -5.49 -56.20
C ILE A 18 16.24 -6.80 -55.40
N SER A 19 17.08 -7.72 -55.89
CA SER A 19 17.48 -8.90 -55.15
C SER A 19 18.28 -8.46 -53.90
N HIS A 20 17.73 -8.61 -52.75
CA HIS A 20 18.47 -8.53 -51.49
C HIS A 20 19.33 -9.79 -51.34
N SER A 21 20.51 -9.78 -51.92
CA SER A 21 21.57 -10.69 -51.57
C SER A 21 22.59 -9.98 -50.71
N GLY A 22 22.81 -10.50 -49.50
CA GLY A 22 23.94 -10.13 -48.67
C GLY A 22 23.60 -9.48 -47.33
N SER A 23 22.92 -10.17 -46.45
CA SER A 23 22.95 -9.87 -45.02
C SER A 23 23.59 -11.04 -44.27
N ALA A 24 24.71 -10.72 -43.66
CA ALA A 24 25.67 -11.59 -42.99
C ALA A 24 25.11 -12.50 -41.85
N PRO A 25 25.89 -13.50 -41.42
CA PRO A 25 25.43 -14.73 -40.72
C PRO A 25 24.97 -14.56 -39.25
N ILE A 26 25.00 -13.37 -38.66
CA ILE A 26 24.56 -13.15 -37.27
C ILE A 26 23.02 -13.30 -37.09
N THR A 27 22.26 -13.08 -38.16
CA THR A 27 20.78 -13.20 -38.11
C THR A 27 20.28 -14.64 -38.22
N GLY A 28 21.05 -15.55 -38.76
CA GLY A 28 20.69 -16.97 -38.87
C GLY A 28 20.77 -17.70 -37.54
N TRP A 29 21.84 -17.49 -36.77
CA TRP A 29 22.06 -18.15 -35.49
C TRP A 29 21.05 -17.67 -34.42
N LEU A 30 20.77 -16.36 -34.31
CA LEU A 30 19.73 -15.80 -33.43
C LEU A 30 18.32 -16.24 -33.86
N GLY A 31 18.05 -16.45 -35.12
CA GLY A 31 16.73 -16.87 -35.62
C GLY A 31 16.38 -18.31 -35.25
N SER A 32 17.34 -19.25 -35.32
CA SER A 32 17.14 -20.66 -34.95
C SER A 32 17.01 -20.90 -33.42
N HIS A 33 17.52 -19.99 -32.60
CA HIS A 33 17.55 -20.16 -31.13
C HIS A 33 16.62 -19.21 -30.39
N LEU A 34 15.74 -18.45 -31.05
CA LEU A 34 14.80 -17.51 -30.41
C LEU A 34 13.83 -18.19 -29.44
N GLY A 35 13.44 -19.44 -29.73
CA GLY A 35 12.64 -20.23 -28.81
C GLY A 35 13.38 -20.54 -27.50
N LEU A 36 14.64 -20.98 -27.64
CA LEU A 36 15.52 -21.25 -26.49
C LEU A 36 15.80 -19.97 -25.72
N ALA A 37 16.04 -18.84 -26.35
CA ALA A 37 16.27 -17.57 -25.70
C ALA A 37 15.04 -17.09 -24.88
N MET A 38 13.81 -17.38 -25.34
CA MET A 38 12.60 -17.13 -24.53
C MET A 38 12.56 -18.02 -23.29
N VAL A 39 12.85 -19.31 -23.42
CA VAL A 39 12.90 -20.23 -22.26
C VAL A 39 13.97 -19.79 -21.27
N LEU A 40 15.16 -19.42 -21.76
CA LEU A 40 16.24 -18.91 -20.91
C LEU A 40 15.88 -17.61 -20.21
N SER A 41 15.14 -16.71 -20.88
CA SER A 41 14.69 -15.48 -20.23
C SER A 41 13.71 -15.76 -19.06
N VAL A 42 12.82 -16.74 -19.21
CA VAL A 42 11.94 -17.19 -18.13
C VAL A 42 12.74 -17.91 -17.04
N GLY A 43 13.73 -18.72 -17.41
CA GLY A 43 14.66 -19.34 -16.46
C GLY A 43 15.41 -18.30 -15.62
N THR A 44 15.84 -17.19 -16.24
CA THR A 44 16.44 -16.04 -15.53
C THR A 44 15.46 -15.41 -14.53
N VAL A 45 14.20 -15.25 -14.91
CA VAL A 45 13.14 -14.75 -14.00
C VAL A 45 13.03 -15.63 -12.76
N VAL A 46 12.99 -16.95 -12.94
CA VAL A 46 12.91 -17.92 -11.82
C VAL A 46 14.18 -17.83 -10.96
N ALA A 47 15.37 -17.82 -11.57
CA ALA A 47 16.64 -17.74 -10.84
C ALA A 47 16.74 -16.47 -9.99
N VAL A 48 16.34 -15.32 -10.53
CA VAL A 48 16.32 -14.04 -9.80
C VAL A 48 15.38 -14.12 -8.59
N ARG A 49 14.18 -14.70 -8.74
CA ARG A 49 13.20 -14.82 -7.64
C ARG A 49 13.61 -15.84 -6.59
N VAL A 50 14.18 -16.97 -7.00
CA VAL A 50 14.75 -17.95 -6.06
C VAL A 50 15.90 -17.31 -5.27
N GLY A 51 16.84 -16.65 -5.95
CA GLY A 51 17.92 -15.91 -5.30
C GLY A 51 17.40 -14.80 -4.37
N TYR A 52 16.32 -14.12 -4.74
CA TYR A 52 15.67 -13.13 -3.90
C TYR A 52 15.05 -13.77 -2.64
N LEU A 53 14.35 -14.90 -2.79
CA LEU A 53 13.74 -15.62 -1.66
C LEU A 53 14.76 -16.04 -0.62
N THR A 54 15.97 -16.47 -1.04
CA THR A 54 17.06 -16.83 -0.10
C THR A 54 17.64 -15.65 0.67
N ILE A 55 17.44 -14.43 0.19
CA ILE A 55 17.94 -13.21 0.83
C ILE A 55 16.87 -12.56 1.70
N VAL A 56 15.62 -12.49 1.21
CA VAL A 56 14.55 -11.72 1.85
C VAL A 56 14.19 -12.25 3.24
N HIS A 57 14.23 -13.58 3.44
CA HIS A 57 13.89 -14.19 4.74
C HIS A 57 14.89 -13.83 5.86
N GLN A 58 16.11 -13.42 5.50
CA GLN A 58 17.12 -12.94 6.46
C GLN A 58 16.93 -11.47 6.82
N SER A 59 16.04 -10.76 6.10
CA SER A 59 15.75 -9.37 6.38
C SER A 59 14.93 -9.24 7.67
N PRO A 60 15.31 -8.36 8.60
CA PRO A 60 14.50 -8.07 9.79
C PRO A 60 13.10 -7.56 9.44
N PHE A 61 12.89 -7.09 8.21
CA PHE A 61 11.59 -6.65 7.69
C PHE A 61 10.67 -7.80 7.23
N PHE A 62 11.18 -9.02 7.14
CA PHE A 62 10.41 -10.16 6.66
C PHE A 62 9.54 -10.80 7.77
N ASN A 63 10.13 -11.02 8.95
CA ASN A 63 9.50 -11.81 10.01
C ASN A 63 8.47 -11.04 10.85
N ASP A 64 8.42 -9.72 10.74
CA ASP A 64 7.47 -8.87 11.48
C ASP A 64 6.75 -7.95 10.49
N PRO A 65 5.63 -8.40 9.90
CA PRO A 65 4.84 -7.60 8.99
C PRO A 65 4.27 -6.37 9.72
N ILE A 66 4.34 -5.21 9.08
CA ILE A 66 3.84 -3.94 9.64
C ILE A 66 2.61 -3.46 8.88
N LEU A 67 1.77 -2.70 9.56
CA LEU A 67 0.63 -1.97 9.01
C LEU A 67 -0.24 -2.83 8.06
N ASP A 68 -0.31 -2.49 6.77
CA ASP A 68 -1.16 -3.22 5.80
C ASP A 68 -0.84 -4.71 5.72
N SER A 69 0.46 -5.07 5.76
CA SER A 69 0.89 -6.47 5.71
C SER A 69 0.42 -7.25 6.94
N ARG A 70 0.50 -6.64 8.13
CA ARG A 70 -0.02 -7.22 9.38
C ARG A 70 -1.54 -7.36 9.33
N LEU A 71 -2.25 -6.36 8.81
CA LEU A 71 -3.70 -6.40 8.69
C LEU A 71 -4.16 -7.52 7.75
N TYR A 72 -3.52 -7.68 6.59
CA TYR A 72 -3.84 -8.77 5.66
C TYR A 72 -3.53 -10.14 6.25
N ASP A 73 -2.39 -10.27 6.95
CA ASP A 73 -1.99 -11.50 7.64
C ASP A 73 -3.00 -11.89 8.71
N SER A 74 -3.36 -10.96 9.61
CA SER A 74 -4.34 -11.20 10.67
C SER A 74 -5.74 -11.55 10.15
N TRP A 75 -6.15 -10.95 9.03
CA TRP A 75 -7.41 -11.32 8.38
C TRP A 75 -7.35 -12.74 7.81
N ALA A 76 -6.25 -13.08 7.14
CA ALA A 76 -6.06 -14.41 6.58
C ALA A 76 -6.05 -15.50 7.65
N VAL A 77 -5.40 -15.26 8.79
CA VAL A 77 -5.40 -16.18 9.94
C VAL A 77 -6.81 -16.37 10.50
N ARG A 78 -7.58 -15.30 10.70
CA ARG A 78 -8.98 -15.41 11.15
C ARG A 78 -9.86 -16.17 10.15
N MET A 79 -9.71 -15.91 8.85
CA MET A 79 -10.44 -16.63 7.82
C MET A 79 -10.05 -18.12 7.81
N ALA A 80 -8.76 -18.45 7.92
CA ALA A 80 -8.28 -19.82 7.98
C ALA A 80 -8.76 -20.57 9.24
N SER A 81 -9.02 -19.87 10.36
CA SER A 81 -9.61 -20.43 11.57
C SER A 81 -11.15 -20.60 11.52
N GLY A 82 -11.79 -20.28 10.38
CA GLY A 82 -13.22 -20.52 10.14
C GLY A 82 -14.08 -19.28 9.96
N ASP A 83 -13.60 -18.08 10.26
CA ASP A 83 -14.35 -16.82 10.08
C ASP A 83 -14.21 -16.27 8.65
N TRP A 84 -14.69 -17.02 7.66
CA TRP A 84 -14.62 -16.64 6.23
C TRP A 84 -15.41 -15.39 5.86
N LEU A 85 -16.45 -15.11 6.62
CA LEU A 85 -17.35 -14.02 6.28
C LEU A 85 -17.01 -12.74 7.04
N GLY A 86 -16.36 -12.81 8.20
CA GLY A 86 -16.05 -11.66 9.03
C GLY A 86 -17.28 -10.84 9.44
N GLN A 87 -17.03 -9.72 10.11
CA GLN A 87 -18.06 -8.80 10.57
C GLN A 87 -18.07 -7.52 9.71
N GLY A 88 -19.23 -7.10 9.23
CA GLY A 88 -19.40 -5.86 8.46
C GLY A 88 -18.80 -5.85 7.05
N PRO A 89 -18.97 -4.77 6.26
CA PRO A 89 -18.41 -4.61 4.94
C PRO A 89 -16.89 -4.55 4.94
N PHE A 90 -16.27 -4.97 3.85
CA PHE A 90 -14.81 -4.87 3.71
C PHE A 90 -14.35 -3.41 3.68
N PHE A 91 -13.41 -3.08 4.56
CA PHE A 91 -12.70 -1.80 4.51
C PHE A 91 -11.66 -1.78 3.39
N MET A 92 -10.86 -2.82 3.26
CA MET A 92 -9.84 -3.01 2.21
C MET A 92 -10.24 -4.11 1.23
N ALA A 93 -9.56 -4.15 0.07
CA ALA A 93 -9.85 -5.09 -1.01
C ALA A 93 -9.69 -6.57 -0.56
N PRO A 94 -10.72 -7.42 -0.78
CA PRO A 94 -10.81 -8.72 -0.11
C PRO A 94 -10.04 -9.86 -0.80
N LEU A 95 -9.71 -9.75 -2.08
CA LEU A 95 -9.17 -10.90 -2.82
C LEU A 95 -7.85 -11.41 -2.21
N TYR A 96 -7.00 -10.51 -1.74
CA TYR A 96 -5.71 -10.89 -1.21
C TYR A 96 -5.80 -11.63 0.14
N PRO A 97 -6.53 -11.16 1.17
CA PRO A 97 -6.69 -11.93 2.40
C PRO A 97 -7.36 -13.30 2.19
N TYR A 98 -8.31 -13.42 1.23
CA TYR A 98 -8.85 -14.73 0.85
C TYR A 98 -7.79 -15.63 0.21
N PHE A 99 -6.93 -15.09 -0.64
CA PHE A 99 -5.80 -15.82 -1.23
C PHE A 99 -4.84 -16.31 -0.14
N LEU A 100 -4.45 -15.47 0.82
CA LEU A 100 -3.61 -15.86 1.95
C LEU A 100 -4.29 -16.91 2.84
N ALA A 101 -5.55 -16.71 3.17
CA ALA A 101 -6.32 -17.67 4.00
C ALA A 101 -6.36 -19.06 3.36
N PHE A 102 -6.57 -19.11 2.06
CA PHE A 102 -6.52 -20.38 1.31
C PHE A 102 -5.14 -21.04 1.39
N LEU A 103 -4.07 -20.27 1.26
CA LEU A 103 -2.71 -20.79 1.44
C LEU A 103 -2.49 -21.30 2.88
N TYR A 104 -2.91 -20.54 3.89
CA TYR A 104 -2.74 -20.92 5.30
C TYR A 104 -3.52 -22.18 5.67
N LEU A 105 -4.64 -22.45 5.00
CA LEU A 105 -5.34 -23.74 5.15
C LEU A 105 -4.55 -24.92 4.59
N LEU A 106 -3.82 -24.71 3.48
CA LEU A 106 -3.10 -25.78 2.80
C LEU A 106 -1.74 -26.10 3.44
N ILE A 107 -1.02 -25.06 3.88
CA ILE A 107 0.39 -25.16 4.29
C ILE A 107 0.66 -24.62 5.68
N GLY A 108 -0.40 -24.29 6.45
CA GLY A 108 -0.28 -23.63 7.76
C GLY A 108 0.11 -22.15 7.64
N HIS A 109 0.18 -21.45 8.77
CA HIS A 109 0.61 -20.04 8.83
C HIS A 109 2.13 -19.98 8.62
N ASN A 110 2.53 -19.95 7.35
CA ASN A 110 3.94 -19.92 6.93
C ASN A 110 4.16 -18.77 5.92
N GLN A 111 4.74 -17.68 6.41
CA GLN A 111 4.97 -16.47 5.64
C GLN A 111 5.96 -16.70 4.49
N LEU A 112 7.02 -17.51 4.70
CA LEU A 112 8.00 -17.79 3.64
C LEU A 112 7.35 -18.54 2.48
N ALA A 113 6.51 -19.53 2.79
CA ALA A 113 5.77 -20.28 1.78
C ALA A 113 4.75 -19.37 1.04
N ALA A 114 4.08 -18.46 1.75
CA ALA A 114 3.19 -17.49 1.13
C ALA A 114 3.95 -16.59 0.13
N VAL A 115 5.11 -16.03 0.53
CA VAL A 115 5.96 -15.22 -0.35
C VAL A 115 6.51 -16.05 -1.53
N ALA A 116 6.87 -17.30 -1.32
CA ALA A 116 7.28 -18.17 -2.43
C ALA A 116 6.17 -18.32 -3.49
N VAL A 117 4.92 -18.50 -3.07
CA VAL A 117 3.76 -18.55 -3.99
C VAL A 117 3.55 -17.19 -4.68
N GLN A 118 3.71 -16.06 -3.97
CA GLN A 118 3.64 -14.72 -4.57
C GLN A 118 4.68 -14.55 -5.69
N LEU A 119 5.92 -14.97 -5.46
CA LEU A 119 7.00 -14.94 -6.44
C LEU A 119 6.72 -15.86 -7.65
N MET A 120 6.05 -17.00 -7.45
CA MET A 120 5.59 -17.85 -8.56
C MET A 120 4.53 -17.13 -9.42
N VAL A 121 3.54 -16.48 -8.81
CA VAL A 121 2.56 -15.66 -9.56
C VAL A 121 3.23 -14.48 -10.25
N GLY A 122 4.21 -13.83 -9.61
CA GLY A 122 5.05 -12.80 -10.22
C GLY A 122 5.83 -13.31 -11.44
N THR A 123 6.33 -14.56 -11.39
CA THR A 123 6.92 -15.23 -12.57
C THR A 123 5.88 -15.39 -13.68
N GLY A 124 4.65 -15.77 -13.36
CA GLY A 124 3.52 -15.80 -14.30
C GLY A 124 3.27 -14.43 -14.94
N SER A 125 3.41 -13.34 -14.20
CA SER A 125 3.31 -11.98 -14.73
C SER A 125 4.41 -11.68 -15.77
N CYS A 126 5.65 -12.12 -15.54
CA CYS A 126 6.74 -11.98 -16.50
C CYS A 126 6.48 -12.81 -17.76
N VAL A 127 5.91 -14.00 -17.63
CA VAL A 127 5.48 -14.82 -18.78
C VAL A 127 4.40 -14.11 -19.59
N LEU A 128 3.42 -13.48 -18.95
CA LEU A 128 2.38 -12.70 -19.64
C LEU A 128 2.99 -11.51 -20.41
N VAL A 129 3.96 -10.79 -19.81
CA VAL A 129 4.70 -9.71 -20.51
C VAL A 129 5.42 -10.25 -21.73
N CYS A 130 6.09 -11.40 -21.60
CA CYS A 130 6.73 -12.07 -22.74
C CYS A 130 5.74 -12.38 -23.87
N LEU A 131 4.59 -12.95 -23.54
CA LEU A 131 3.55 -13.31 -24.49
C LEU A 131 2.90 -12.08 -25.16
N ILE A 132 2.61 -11.03 -24.40
CA ILE A 132 2.08 -9.76 -24.92
C ILE A 132 3.11 -9.10 -25.84
N GLY A 133 4.36 -8.97 -25.38
CA GLY A 133 5.45 -8.39 -26.15
C GLY A 133 5.68 -9.14 -27.48
N LYS A 134 5.64 -10.49 -27.45
CA LYS A 134 5.76 -11.33 -28.64
C LYS A 134 4.64 -11.05 -29.65
N ARG A 135 3.38 -10.95 -29.18
CA ARG A 135 2.22 -10.67 -30.06
C ARG A 135 2.31 -9.30 -30.73
N LEU A 136 2.79 -8.28 -29.99
CA LEU A 136 2.78 -6.89 -30.46
C LEU A 136 4.01 -6.51 -31.27
N ALA A 137 5.20 -6.93 -30.84
CA ALA A 137 6.46 -6.41 -31.35
C ALA A 137 7.52 -7.49 -31.64
N GLY A 138 7.19 -8.76 -31.45
CA GLY A 138 8.06 -9.88 -31.77
C GLY A 138 8.95 -10.35 -30.61
N VAL A 139 9.67 -11.44 -30.85
CA VAL A 139 10.37 -12.21 -29.80
C VAL A 139 11.49 -11.41 -29.13
N ARG A 140 12.21 -10.57 -29.87
CA ARG A 140 13.32 -9.75 -29.32
C ARG A 140 12.81 -8.77 -28.27
N VAL A 141 11.72 -8.06 -28.57
CA VAL A 141 11.07 -7.15 -27.63
C VAL A 141 10.53 -7.91 -26.43
N ALA A 142 9.93 -9.09 -26.65
CA ALA A 142 9.43 -9.96 -25.59
C ALA A 142 10.51 -10.32 -24.57
N ILE A 143 11.64 -10.86 -25.03
CA ILE A 143 12.77 -11.24 -24.17
C ILE A 143 13.29 -10.04 -23.39
N THR A 144 13.54 -8.91 -24.07
CA THR A 144 14.08 -7.70 -23.42
C THR A 144 13.12 -7.15 -22.39
N ALA A 145 11.81 -7.09 -22.67
CA ALA A 145 10.80 -6.64 -21.71
C ALA A 145 10.73 -7.56 -20.48
N THR A 146 10.81 -8.87 -20.68
CA THR A 146 10.83 -9.86 -19.61
C THR A 146 12.04 -9.69 -18.70
N LEU A 147 13.24 -9.46 -19.27
CA LEU A 147 14.46 -9.23 -18.51
C LEU A 147 14.44 -7.89 -17.76
N ILE A 148 13.94 -6.82 -18.39
CA ILE A 148 13.74 -5.52 -17.68
C ILE A 148 12.86 -5.72 -16.45
N LEU A 149 11.76 -6.46 -16.60
CA LEU A 149 10.83 -6.70 -15.49
C LEU A 149 11.42 -7.65 -14.44
N ALA A 150 12.19 -8.66 -14.84
CA ALA A 150 12.86 -9.61 -13.94
C ALA A 150 13.79 -8.91 -12.94
N PHE A 151 14.52 -7.88 -13.40
CA PHE A 151 15.46 -7.12 -12.60
C PHE A 151 14.88 -5.81 -12.03
N TYR A 152 13.59 -5.55 -12.18
CA TYR A 152 12.97 -4.34 -11.65
C TYR A 152 12.82 -4.45 -10.13
N GLY A 153 13.69 -3.74 -9.40
CA GLY A 153 13.83 -3.85 -7.95
C GLY A 153 12.54 -3.58 -7.16
N PRO A 154 11.78 -2.50 -7.42
CA PRO A 154 10.54 -2.24 -6.69
C PRO A 154 9.49 -3.35 -6.85
N LEU A 155 9.44 -4.07 -7.98
CA LEU A 155 8.53 -5.21 -8.12
C LEU A 155 8.91 -6.35 -7.19
N LEU A 156 10.20 -6.73 -7.17
CA LEU A 156 10.70 -7.75 -6.26
C LEU A 156 10.45 -7.38 -4.80
N PHE A 157 10.64 -6.11 -4.44
CA PHE A 157 10.34 -5.60 -3.12
C PHE A 157 8.89 -5.84 -2.71
N PHE A 158 7.92 -5.41 -3.55
CA PHE A 158 6.50 -5.60 -3.24
C PHE A 158 6.03 -7.05 -3.35
N GLU A 159 6.67 -7.89 -4.18
CA GLU A 159 6.42 -9.32 -4.23
C GLU A 159 6.92 -10.05 -2.96
N GLY A 160 7.90 -9.48 -2.24
CA GLY A 160 8.44 -10.02 -0.99
C GLY A 160 7.67 -9.62 0.26
N LEU A 161 6.71 -8.71 0.17
CA LEU A 161 5.85 -8.28 1.26
C LEU A 161 4.48 -8.98 1.19
N LEU A 162 3.78 -9.09 2.32
CA LEU A 162 2.41 -9.61 2.33
C LEU A 162 1.42 -8.53 1.83
N LEU A 163 1.51 -8.22 0.53
CA LEU A 163 0.76 -7.17 -0.13
C LEU A 163 0.12 -7.66 -1.44
N PRO A 164 -1.00 -7.08 -1.89
CA PRO A 164 -1.78 -7.55 -3.03
C PRO A 164 -1.21 -7.18 -4.40
N GLU A 165 -0.09 -6.45 -4.48
CA GLU A 165 0.41 -5.83 -5.71
C GLU A 165 0.69 -6.83 -6.83
N PHE A 166 1.34 -7.96 -6.50
CA PHE A 166 1.65 -9.01 -7.47
C PHE A 166 0.39 -9.60 -8.12
N LEU A 167 -0.67 -9.78 -7.31
CA LEU A 167 -1.94 -10.33 -7.76
C LEU A 167 -2.67 -9.35 -8.69
N GLY A 168 -2.61 -8.04 -8.36
CA GLY A 168 -3.14 -6.97 -9.22
C GLY A 168 -2.40 -6.90 -10.56
N ILE A 169 -1.07 -7.01 -10.56
CA ILE A 169 -0.26 -7.05 -11.78
C ILE A 169 -0.64 -8.25 -12.65
N PHE A 170 -0.70 -9.44 -12.04
CA PHE A 170 -1.05 -10.66 -12.76
C PHE A 170 -2.44 -10.58 -13.40
N THR A 171 -3.45 -10.18 -12.63
CA THR A 171 -4.82 -10.08 -13.14
C THR A 171 -4.98 -8.99 -14.19
N ASN A 172 -4.28 -7.84 -14.06
CA ASN A 172 -4.24 -6.79 -15.07
C ASN A 172 -3.59 -7.29 -16.38
N LEU A 173 -2.47 -7.98 -16.31
CA LEU A 173 -1.81 -8.55 -17.48
C LEU A 173 -2.65 -9.67 -18.12
N ALA A 174 -3.39 -10.44 -17.33
CA ALA A 174 -4.21 -11.54 -17.83
C ALA A 174 -5.35 -11.02 -18.73
N TRP A 175 -6.14 -10.03 -18.29
CA TRP A 175 -7.19 -9.48 -19.17
C TRP A 175 -6.62 -8.73 -20.37
N LEU A 176 -5.47 -8.02 -20.22
CA LEU A 176 -4.77 -7.40 -21.35
C LEU A 176 -4.34 -8.46 -22.36
N TYR A 177 -3.72 -9.56 -21.92
CA TYR A 177 -3.29 -10.66 -22.80
C TYR A 177 -4.45 -11.28 -23.56
N VAL A 178 -5.60 -11.44 -22.91
CA VAL A 178 -6.84 -11.97 -23.52
C VAL A 178 -7.33 -11.05 -24.63
N LEU A 179 -7.26 -9.72 -24.46
CA LEU A 179 -7.77 -8.75 -25.42
C LEU A 179 -6.77 -8.40 -26.54
N VAL A 180 -5.46 -8.38 -26.25
CA VAL A 180 -4.43 -8.04 -27.22
C VAL A 180 -4.41 -9.03 -28.40
N GLY A 181 -4.46 -8.52 -29.61
CA GLY A 181 -4.42 -9.32 -30.84
C GLY A 181 -5.77 -9.92 -31.25
N THR A 182 -6.87 -9.50 -30.62
CA THR A 182 -8.24 -9.95 -30.97
C THR A 182 -8.94 -9.02 -31.95
N GLU A 183 -8.38 -7.88 -32.32
CA GLU A 183 -9.00 -6.83 -33.13
C GLU A 183 -9.57 -7.33 -34.48
N ARG A 184 -8.97 -8.40 -35.02
CA ARG A 184 -9.41 -9.01 -36.30
C ARG A 184 -10.48 -10.07 -36.12
N ASN A 185 -10.73 -10.58 -34.92
CA ASN A 185 -11.67 -11.66 -34.66
C ASN A 185 -12.22 -11.61 -33.23
N PHE A 186 -13.10 -10.65 -32.97
CA PHE A 186 -13.80 -10.53 -31.71
C PHE A 186 -14.74 -11.71 -31.45
N ARG A 187 -14.66 -12.32 -30.25
CA ARG A 187 -15.53 -13.40 -29.79
C ARG A 187 -16.11 -13.06 -28.41
N LEU A 188 -17.38 -13.34 -28.18
CA LEU A 188 -18.05 -13.09 -26.89
C LEU A 188 -17.29 -13.77 -25.74
N ARG A 189 -16.89 -15.04 -25.91
CA ARG A 189 -16.12 -15.78 -24.90
C ARG A 189 -14.85 -15.05 -24.48
N THR A 190 -14.15 -14.40 -25.41
CA THR A 190 -12.93 -13.62 -25.12
C THR A 190 -13.25 -12.45 -24.19
N PHE A 191 -14.34 -11.72 -24.46
CA PHE A 191 -14.75 -10.60 -23.62
C PHE A 191 -15.27 -11.05 -22.26
N PHE A 192 -15.95 -12.19 -22.18
CA PHE A 192 -16.35 -12.78 -20.91
C PHE A 192 -15.14 -13.12 -20.02
N VAL A 193 -14.16 -13.83 -20.56
CA VAL A 193 -12.92 -14.19 -19.84
C VAL A 193 -12.13 -12.96 -19.43
N ALA A 194 -12.01 -11.95 -20.32
CA ALA A 194 -11.38 -10.68 -19.96
C ALA A 194 -12.15 -9.97 -18.83
N GLY A 195 -13.49 -10.01 -18.85
CA GLY A 195 -14.34 -9.49 -17.79
C GLY A 195 -14.11 -10.18 -16.44
N VAL A 196 -13.98 -11.50 -16.43
CA VAL A 196 -13.66 -12.28 -15.21
C VAL A 196 -12.30 -11.82 -14.62
N PHE A 197 -11.25 -11.73 -15.44
CA PHE A 197 -9.94 -11.26 -14.96
C PHE A 197 -9.98 -9.79 -14.53
N LEU A 198 -10.75 -8.95 -15.20
CA LEU A 198 -10.99 -7.57 -14.78
C LEU A 198 -11.71 -7.52 -13.43
N GLY A 199 -12.73 -8.36 -13.21
CA GLY A 199 -13.41 -8.49 -11.92
C GLY A 199 -12.45 -8.90 -10.80
N LEU A 200 -11.55 -9.85 -11.04
CA LEU A 200 -10.49 -10.21 -10.09
C LEU A 200 -9.56 -9.02 -9.83
N SER A 201 -9.18 -8.27 -10.86
CA SER A 201 -8.37 -7.06 -10.69
C SER A 201 -9.08 -6.01 -9.83
N VAL A 202 -10.39 -5.85 -10.00
CA VAL A 202 -11.23 -4.95 -9.21
C VAL A 202 -11.32 -5.40 -7.75
N LEU A 203 -11.37 -6.71 -7.47
CA LEU A 203 -11.33 -7.24 -6.10
C LEU A 203 -9.95 -7.12 -5.44
N VAL A 204 -8.88 -6.90 -6.21
CA VAL A 204 -7.56 -6.50 -5.69
C VAL A 204 -7.51 -4.98 -5.46
N ARG A 205 -8.13 -4.21 -6.38
CA ARG A 205 -8.10 -2.74 -6.32
C ARG A 205 -9.31 -2.16 -7.04
N ALA A 206 -10.25 -1.61 -6.30
CA ALA A 206 -11.53 -1.11 -6.82
C ALA A 206 -11.36 -0.06 -7.96
N SER A 207 -10.28 0.71 -7.96
CA SER A 207 -9.97 1.67 -9.02
C SER A 207 -9.79 1.05 -10.41
N ALA A 208 -9.58 -0.27 -10.52
CA ALA A 208 -9.52 -0.99 -11.79
C ALA A 208 -10.84 -0.96 -12.58
N LEU A 209 -11.97 -0.60 -11.96
CA LEU A 209 -13.25 -0.36 -12.67
C LEU A 209 -13.11 0.66 -13.80
N ILE A 210 -12.16 1.60 -13.73
CA ILE A 210 -11.91 2.59 -14.79
C ILE A 210 -11.60 1.93 -16.15
N PHE A 211 -11.10 0.70 -16.14
CA PHE A 211 -10.76 -0.02 -17.36
C PHE A 211 -12.00 -0.46 -18.16
N LEU A 212 -13.19 -0.52 -17.55
CA LEU A 212 -14.43 -0.69 -18.30
C LEU A 212 -14.62 0.46 -19.33
N LEU A 213 -14.34 1.70 -18.89
CA LEU A 213 -14.36 2.86 -19.81
C LEU A 213 -13.27 2.70 -20.88
N GLY A 214 -12.05 2.28 -20.49
CA GLY A 214 -10.94 2.09 -21.44
C GLY A 214 -11.24 1.06 -22.51
N ILE A 215 -11.78 -0.09 -22.12
CA ILE A 215 -12.14 -1.15 -23.06
C ILE A 215 -13.33 -0.72 -23.93
N PHE A 216 -14.28 0.04 -23.39
CA PHE A 216 -15.35 0.64 -24.18
C PHE A 216 -14.82 1.60 -25.25
N LEU A 217 -13.90 2.51 -24.91
CA LEU A 217 -13.25 3.43 -25.84
C LEU A 217 -12.45 2.69 -26.93
N TRP A 218 -11.73 1.62 -26.52
CA TRP A 218 -11.02 0.77 -27.47
C TRP A 218 -11.97 0.05 -28.43
N LEU A 219 -13.08 -0.51 -27.95
CA LEU A 219 -14.12 -1.12 -28.78
C LEU A 219 -14.76 -0.10 -29.74
N ALA A 220 -15.07 1.08 -29.25
CA ALA A 220 -15.64 2.17 -30.04
C ALA A 220 -14.72 2.61 -31.18
N ARG A 221 -13.39 2.56 -30.97
CA ARG A 221 -12.40 2.89 -31.99
C ARG A 221 -12.18 1.74 -32.98
N SER A 222 -12.23 0.50 -32.51
CA SER A 222 -11.92 -0.71 -33.29
C SER A 222 -13.13 -1.26 -34.07
N SER A 223 -14.34 -0.89 -33.66
CA SER A 223 -15.59 -1.33 -34.29
C SER A 223 -16.64 -0.21 -34.26
N SER A 224 -17.62 -0.27 -35.18
CA SER A 224 -18.66 0.75 -35.21
C SER A 224 -19.64 0.59 -34.03
N LEU A 225 -19.88 1.68 -33.26
CA LEU A 225 -20.91 1.73 -32.20
C LEU A 225 -22.34 1.50 -32.69
N ARG A 226 -22.60 1.65 -34.00
CA ARG A 226 -23.90 1.34 -34.62
C ARG A 226 -24.18 -0.17 -34.72
N GLN A 227 -23.11 -1.01 -34.57
CA GLN A 227 -23.29 -2.46 -34.66
C GLN A 227 -23.72 -3.04 -33.31
N ARG A 228 -24.83 -3.79 -33.28
CA ARG A 228 -25.29 -4.52 -32.08
C ARG A 228 -24.21 -5.42 -31.48
N ARG A 229 -23.34 -5.99 -32.30
CA ARG A 229 -22.21 -6.85 -31.85
C ARG A 229 -21.23 -6.11 -30.93
N THR A 230 -20.94 -4.82 -31.16
CA THR A 230 -20.05 -4.02 -30.30
C THR A 230 -20.60 -3.94 -28.87
N TRP A 231 -21.89 -3.67 -28.75
CA TRP A 231 -22.59 -3.65 -27.45
C TRP A 231 -22.60 -5.04 -26.80
N SER A 232 -22.83 -6.11 -27.59
CA SER A 232 -22.78 -7.48 -27.04
C SER A 232 -21.44 -7.83 -26.46
N TYR A 233 -20.34 -7.42 -27.07
CA TYR A 233 -18.99 -7.62 -26.52
C TYR A 233 -18.80 -6.86 -25.20
N PHE A 234 -19.21 -5.60 -25.14
CA PHE A 234 -19.10 -4.80 -23.93
C PHE A 234 -19.98 -5.32 -22.80
N VAL A 235 -21.24 -5.65 -23.08
CA VAL A 235 -22.15 -6.24 -22.10
C VAL A 235 -21.60 -7.56 -21.57
N THR A 236 -21.06 -8.41 -22.44
CA THR A 236 -20.45 -9.68 -22.03
C THR A 236 -19.24 -9.48 -21.13
N LEU A 237 -18.41 -8.46 -21.39
CA LEU A 237 -17.31 -8.07 -20.51
C LEU A 237 -17.83 -7.64 -19.13
N VAL A 238 -18.85 -6.76 -19.10
CA VAL A 238 -19.48 -6.29 -17.84
C VAL A 238 -20.07 -7.46 -17.06
N LEU A 239 -20.77 -8.40 -17.73
CA LEU A 239 -21.32 -9.59 -17.09
C LEU A 239 -20.21 -10.46 -16.44
N GLY A 240 -19.10 -10.68 -17.14
CA GLY A 240 -17.95 -11.39 -16.56
C GLY A 240 -17.36 -10.67 -15.34
N THR A 241 -17.29 -9.34 -15.38
CA THR A 241 -16.81 -8.51 -14.25
C THR A 241 -17.80 -8.57 -13.07
N CYS A 242 -19.09 -8.41 -13.32
CA CYS A 242 -20.12 -8.46 -12.29
C CYS A 242 -20.22 -9.84 -11.63
N LEU A 243 -20.06 -10.93 -12.39
CA LEU A 243 -20.06 -12.29 -11.84
C LEU A 243 -19.02 -12.46 -10.70
N VAL A 244 -17.86 -11.82 -10.83
CA VAL A 244 -16.79 -11.89 -9.81
C VAL A 244 -17.04 -10.94 -8.65
N ILE A 245 -17.61 -9.76 -8.90
CA ILE A 245 -17.82 -8.74 -7.86
C ILE A 245 -19.09 -9.03 -7.04
N ALA A 246 -20.15 -9.54 -7.66
CA ALA A 246 -21.45 -9.70 -7.04
C ALA A 246 -21.43 -10.53 -5.73
N PRO A 247 -20.69 -11.64 -5.59
CA PRO A 247 -20.60 -12.37 -4.32
C PRO A 247 -20.07 -11.52 -3.18
N VAL A 248 -19.07 -10.65 -3.44
CA VAL A 248 -18.48 -9.74 -2.45
C VAL A 248 -19.48 -8.64 -2.06
N THR A 249 -20.17 -8.05 -3.04
CA THR A 249 -21.22 -7.05 -2.79
C THR A 249 -22.35 -7.64 -1.96
N LEU A 250 -22.83 -8.85 -2.32
CA LEU A 250 -23.86 -9.56 -1.58
C LEU A 250 -23.42 -9.86 -0.14
N ARG A 251 -22.20 -10.36 0.05
CA ARG A 251 -21.62 -10.61 1.39
C ARG A 251 -21.56 -9.32 2.21
N ASN A 252 -21.10 -8.20 1.63
CA ASN A 252 -21.03 -6.92 2.33
C ASN A 252 -22.42 -6.47 2.79
N TYR A 253 -23.44 -6.62 1.95
CA TYR A 253 -24.81 -6.31 2.31
C TYR A 253 -25.35 -7.21 3.42
N LEU A 254 -25.18 -8.52 3.31
CA LEU A 254 -25.67 -9.48 4.30
C LEU A 254 -25.02 -9.33 5.68
N LYS A 255 -23.73 -8.98 5.73
CA LYS A 255 -22.98 -8.85 6.99
C LYS A 255 -23.02 -7.46 7.60
N GLY A 256 -23.21 -6.43 6.81
CA GLY A 256 -23.17 -5.04 7.29
C GLY A 256 -24.51 -4.32 7.25
N ASN A 257 -25.55 -4.92 6.63
CA ASN A 257 -26.79 -4.23 6.27
C ASN A 257 -26.49 -2.86 5.61
N ASP A 258 -25.45 -2.86 4.75
CA ASP A 258 -24.91 -1.67 4.10
C ASP A 258 -24.46 -2.00 2.68
N LEU A 259 -24.92 -1.21 1.69
CA LEU A 259 -24.61 -1.44 0.28
C LEU A 259 -23.21 -0.90 -0.06
N VAL A 260 -22.22 -1.72 0.18
CA VAL A 260 -20.82 -1.45 -0.22
C VAL A 260 -20.43 -2.41 -1.34
N PHE A 261 -20.20 -1.87 -2.54
CA PHE A 261 -19.91 -2.70 -3.73
C PHE A 261 -18.67 -3.58 -3.55
N ILE A 262 -17.55 -3.02 -3.06
CA ILE A 262 -16.29 -3.73 -2.88
C ILE A 262 -15.68 -3.38 -1.51
N THR A 263 -15.30 -2.11 -1.31
CA THR A 263 -14.64 -1.60 -0.10
C THR A 263 -15.20 -0.25 0.30
N SER A 264 -15.09 0.09 1.60
CA SER A 264 -15.59 1.35 2.15
C SER A 264 -14.53 2.46 2.29
N ASN A 265 -13.23 2.17 2.02
CA ASN A 265 -12.13 3.14 2.22
C ASN A 265 -11.99 4.20 1.12
N GLY A 266 -12.80 4.16 0.07
CA GLY A 266 -12.66 5.03 -1.09
C GLY A 266 -12.74 6.52 -0.77
N GLY A 267 -13.70 6.92 0.08
CA GLY A 267 -13.89 8.32 0.47
C GLY A 267 -12.72 8.87 1.27
N LEU A 268 -12.21 8.12 2.24
CA LEU A 268 -11.05 8.53 3.02
C LEU A 268 -9.79 8.69 2.14
N ASN A 269 -9.50 7.71 1.28
CA ASN A 269 -8.38 7.79 0.36
C ASN A 269 -8.51 8.99 -0.60
N PHE A 270 -9.73 9.31 -1.04
CA PHE A 270 -9.98 10.50 -1.84
C PHE A 270 -9.67 11.78 -1.06
N TYR A 271 -10.09 11.87 0.21
CA TYR A 271 -9.82 13.04 1.06
C TYR A 271 -8.32 13.18 1.37
N ILE A 272 -7.60 12.07 1.67
CA ILE A 272 -6.14 12.09 1.85
C ILE A 272 -5.44 12.76 0.66
N GLY A 273 -5.88 12.44 -0.55
CA GLY A 273 -5.31 13.03 -1.76
C GLY A 273 -5.84 14.43 -2.13
N ASN A 274 -6.95 14.89 -1.54
CA ASN A 274 -7.65 16.11 -1.96
C ASN A 274 -8.17 16.88 -0.74
N ASN A 275 -7.26 17.53 -0.02
CA ASN A 275 -7.52 18.40 1.12
C ASN A 275 -6.57 19.62 1.08
N GLU A 276 -6.73 20.55 2.01
CA GLU A 276 -5.95 21.78 2.05
C GLU A 276 -4.44 21.55 2.26
N ARG A 277 -4.03 20.45 2.84
CA ARG A 277 -2.63 20.09 3.11
C ARG A 277 -2.05 19.10 2.11
N ALA A 278 -2.89 18.57 1.21
CA ALA A 278 -2.46 17.57 0.24
C ALA A 278 -1.32 18.10 -0.64
N ASN A 279 -0.26 17.31 -0.72
CA ASN A 279 0.96 17.62 -1.50
C ASN A 279 1.14 16.74 -2.74
N GLY A 280 0.20 15.82 -2.98
CA GLY A 280 0.20 14.86 -4.09
C GLY A 280 0.72 13.47 -3.71
N LEU A 281 1.36 13.32 -2.55
CA LEU A 281 1.81 12.06 -1.98
C LEU A 281 0.86 11.60 -0.88
N TYR A 282 1.06 10.36 -0.39
CA TYR A 282 0.41 9.91 0.83
C TYR A 282 0.89 10.75 2.02
N SER A 283 -0.06 11.29 2.78
CA SER A 283 0.21 12.00 4.02
C SER A 283 -0.95 11.75 4.98
N PRO A 284 -0.71 11.28 6.20
CA PRO A 284 -1.75 11.12 7.20
C PRO A 284 -2.53 12.43 7.41
N VAL A 285 -3.84 12.35 7.54
CA VAL A 285 -4.68 13.52 7.79
C VAL A 285 -4.72 13.82 9.29
N LYS A 286 -4.60 15.10 9.65
CA LYS A 286 -4.53 15.53 11.04
C LYS A 286 -5.78 15.14 11.85
N GLU A 287 -6.92 15.09 11.20
CA GLU A 287 -8.20 14.70 11.77
C GLU A 287 -8.21 13.26 12.32
N LEU A 288 -7.43 12.36 11.72
CA LEU A 288 -7.28 10.98 12.21
C LEU A 288 -6.37 10.90 13.44
N GLN A 289 -5.45 11.85 13.60
CA GLN A 289 -4.52 11.92 14.72
C GLN A 289 -5.12 12.58 15.97
N MET A 290 -6.17 13.41 15.80
CA MET A 290 -6.72 14.25 16.88
C MET A 290 -7.70 13.52 17.81
N VAL A 291 -8.15 12.32 17.50
CA VAL A 291 -9.30 11.71 18.18
C VAL A 291 -8.91 10.68 19.25
N GLY A 292 -7.62 10.53 19.55
CA GLY A 292 -7.17 9.63 20.62
C GLY A 292 -7.54 8.16 20.41
N ALA A 293 -8.07 7.80 19.26
CA ALA A 293 -8.26 6.44 18.85
C ALA A 293 -6.87 5.82 18.63
N ASP A 294 -6.67 4.63 19.16
CA ASP A 294 -5.56 3.81 18.76
C ASP A 294 -5.48 3.81 17.23
N PRO A 295 -4.39 4.30 16.62
CA PRO A 295 -4.28 4.32 15.17
C PRO A 295 -4.49 2.94 14.53
N GLU A 296 -4.29 1.85 15.29
CA GLU A 296 -4.57 0.49 14.86
C GLU A 296 -6.07 0.14 14.90
N SER A 297 -6.91 0.84 15.66
CA SER A 297 -8.35 0.54 15.81
C SER A 297 -9.27 1.34 14.89
N ASP A 298 -8.93 2.55 14.47
CA ASP A 298 -9.77 3.39 13.58
C ASP A 298 -9.10 3.82 12.27
N TRP A 299 -8.70 2.85 11.47
CA TRP A 299 -8.19 3.08 10.11
C TRP A 299 -9.18 3.76 9.16
N SER A 300 -10.48 3.74 9.51
CA SER A 300 -11.54 4.26 8.65
C SER A 300 -11.82 5.74 8.86
N GLY A 301 -11.34 6.32 9.96
CA GLY A 301 -11.74 7.65 10.42
C GLY A 301 -13.22 7.72 10.80
N ARG A 302 -13.79 6.59 11.22
CA ARG A 302 -15.19 6.45 11.61
C ARG A 302 -15.50 7.30 12.84
N HIS A 303 -14.67 7.22 13.86
CA HIS A 303 -14.86 7.94 15.11
C HIS A 303 -14.92 9.46 14.89
N TYR A 304 -14.00 10.03 14.10
CA TYR A 304 -14.04 11.45 13.75
C TYR A 304 -15.32 11.81 12.98
N ALA A 305 -15.75 10.98 12.05
CA ALA A 305 -16.96 11.23 11.27
C ALA A 305 -18.21 11.17 12.14
N GLU A 306 -18.33 10.19 13.04
CA GLU A 306 -19.44 10.03 14.00
C GLU A 306 -19.49 11.19 14.98
N GLN A 307 -18.37 11.60 15.55
CA GLN A 307 -18.27 12.76 16.41
C GLN A 307 -18.68 14.06 15.69
N SER A 308 -18.29 14.21 14.43
CA SER A 308 -18.65 15.38 13.62
C SER A 308 -20.13 15.47 13.27
N ILE A 309 -20.82 14.31 13.15
CA ILE A 309 -22.24 14.22 12.77
C ILE A 309 -23.14 14.06 14.00
N GLY A 310 -22.62 13.56 15.13
CA GLY A 310 -23.35 13.35 16.37
C GLY A 310 -24.18 12.06 16.41
N ARG A 311 -23.90 11.06 15.53
CA ARG A 311 -24.53 9.74 15.54
C ARG A 311 -23.61 8.67 14.99
N GLU A 312 -23.92 7.41 15.27
CA GLU A 312 -23.27 6.27 14.63
C GLU A 312 -23.48 6.26 13.11
N LEU A 313 -22.46 5.86 12.37
CA LEU A 313 -22.45 5.83 10.91
C LEU A 313 -22.17 4.43 10.37
N LYS A 314 -22.89 4.07 9.30
CA LYS A 314 -22.55 2.89 8.49
C LYS A 314 -21.25 3.13 7.71
N PRO A 315 -20.48 2.08 7.36
CA PRO A 315 -19.24 2.21 6.58
C PRO A 315 -19.38 3.01 5.26
N SER A 316 -20.50 2.86 4.54
CA SER A 316 -20.80 3.66 3.34
C SER A 316 -21.02 5.15 3.66
N GLU A 317 -21.63 5.47 4.80
CA GLU A 317 -21.84 6.84 5.27
C GLU A 317 -20.51 7.48 5.68
N VAL A 318 -19.64 6.74 6.37
CA VAL A 318 -18.26 7.19 6.71
C VAL A 318 -17.50 7.51 5.42
N SER A 319 -17.55 6.61 4.43
CA SER A 319 -16.91 6.87 3.13
C SER A 319 -17.49 8.11 2.43
N SER A 320 -18.81 8.29 2.47
CA SER A 320 -19.49 9.45 1.90
C SER A 320 -19.15 10.76 2.61
N PHE A 321 -19.00 10.73 3.95
CA PHE A 321 -18.54 11.87 4.73
C PHE A 321 -17.16 12.36 4.27
N TRP A 322 -16.18 11.47 4.17
CA TRP A 322 -14.84 11.82 3.73
C TRP A 322 -14.79 12.28 2.27
N LEU A 323 -15.57 11.60 1.40
CA LEU A 323 -15.72 12.02 0.00
C LEU A 323 -16.26 13.44 -0.09
N SER A 324 -17.30 13.77 0.70
CA SER A 324 -17.92 15.11 0.71
C SER A 324 -16.95 16.20 1.16
N LYS A 325 -16.08 15.91 2.15
CA LYS A 325 -15.01 16.83 2.56
C LYS A 325 -14.01 17.10 1.43
N GLY A 326 -13.58 16.06 0.71
CA GLY A 326 -12.70 16.22 -0.46
C GLY A 326 -13.37 17.00 -1.59
N LEU A 327 -14.64 16.73 -1.88
CA LEU A 327 -15.39 17.49 -2.89
C LEU A 327 -15.62 18.95 -2.47
N LYS A 328 -15.81 19.22 -1.16
CA LYS A 328 -15.89 20.60 -0.65
C LYS A 328 -14.58 21.34 -0.89
N PHE A 329 -13.43 20.71 -0.63
CA PHE A 329 -12.11 21.30 -0.96
C PHE A 329 -12.00 21.65 -2.45
N ILE A 330 -12.41 20.76 -3.36
CA ILE A 330 -12.35 21.01 -4.81
C ILE A 330 -13.22 22.22 -5.20
N LYS A 331 -14.44 22.30 -4.65
CA LYS A 331 -15.37 23.40 -4.92
C LYS A 331 -14.87 24.74 -4.39
N SER A 332 -14.27 24.73 -3.19
CA SER A 332 -13.78 25.98 -2.56
C SER A 332 -12.41 26.43 -3.11
N HIS A 333 -11.58 25.52 -3.64
CA HIS A 333 -10.24 25.81 -4.10
C HIS A 333 -9.93 25.18 -5.48
N PRO A 334 -10.70 25.48 -6.55
CA PRO A 334 -10.57 24.79 -7.86
C PRO A 334 -9.18 24.98 -8.49
N HIS A 335 -8.60 26.17 -8.39
CA HIS A 335 -7.26 26.47 -8.90
C HIS A 335 -6.19 25.61 -8.21
N ARG A 336 -6.26 25.48 -6.88
CA ARG A 336 -5.33 24.65 -6.12
C ARG A 336 -5.47 23.17 -6.46
N PHE A 337 -6.71 22.69 -6.69
CA PHE A 337 -6.97 21.33 -7.14
C PHE A 337 -6.32 21.03 -8.50
N ILE A 338 -6.40 21.97 -9.47
CA ILE A 338 -5.76 21.83 -10.78
C ILE A 338 -4.23 21.73 -10.64
N ILE A 339 -3.62 22.64 -9.87
CA ILE A 339 -2.16 22.63 -9.61
C ILE A 339 -1.77 21.31 -8.94
N LEU A 340 -2.54 20.85 -7.95
CA LEU A 340 -2.31 19.57 -7.26
C LEU A 340 -2.41 18.40 -8.24
N GLY A 341 -3.37 18.41 -9.16
CA GLY A 341 -3.51 17.40 -10.21
C GLY A 341 -2.29 17.34 -11.13
N LEU A 342 -1.82 18.49 -11.61
CA LEU A 342 -0.59 18.57 -12.41
C LEU A 342 0.63 18.08 -11.64
N LYS A 343 0.75 18.46 -10.36
CA LYS A 343 1.81 17.96 -9.48
C LYS A 343 1.76 16.44 -9.33
N LYS A 344 0.58 15.83 -9.15
CA LYS A 344 0.42 14.37 -9.08
C LYS A 344 0.86 13.67 -10.37
N ILE A 345 0.57 14.24 -11.55
CA ILE A 345 1.04 13.69 -12.84
C ILE A 345 2.57 13.72 -12.91
N LEU A 346 3.21 14.83 -12.52
CA LEU A 346 4.67 14.92 -12.49
C LEU A 346 5.29 13.95 -11.48
N LEU A 347 4.70 13.80 -10.29
CA LEU A 347 5.13 12.84 -9.27
C LEU A 347 4.95 11.40 -9.75
N PHE A 348 3.88 11.09 -10.48
CA PHE A 348 3.64 9.75 -11.03
C PHE A 348 4.77 9.32 -11.99
N TRP A 349 5.25 10.21 -12.82
CA TRP A 349 6.34 9.93 -13.76
C TRP A 349 7.75 10.13 -13.18
N ASN A 350 7.85 10.60 -11.94
CA ASN A 350 9.15 10.86 -11.34
C ASN A 350 9.95 9.60 -11.08
N SER A 351 11.27 9.68 -11.22
CA SER A 351 12.21 8.57 -11.05
C SER A 351 12.32 8.06 -9.61
N TYR A 352 11.87 8.85 -8.62
CA TYR A 352 11.92 8.47 -7.22
C TYR A 352 10.78 7.52 -6.84
N GLU A 353 11.09 6.50 -6.05
CA GLU A 353 10.11 5.54 -5.54
C GLU A 353 9.54 6.07 -4.23
N PHE A 354 8.42 6.81 -4.32
CA PHE A 354 7.77 7.41 -3.15
C PHE A 354 7.23 6.34 -2.22
N PRO A 355 7.67 6.29 -0.95
CA PRO A 355 7.12 5.36 0.02
C PRO A 355 5.66 5.72 0.34
N GLN A 356 4.89 4.73 0.78
CA GLN A 356 3.61 4.93 1.45
C GLN A 356 3.78 4.56 2.92
N ILE A 357 4.19 3.34 3.19
CA ILE A 357 4.41 2.73 4.49
C ILE A 357 5.81 2.10 4.48
N ASP A 358 6.03 1.21 3.51
CA ASP A 358 7.31 0.51 3.33
C ASP A 358 8.21 1.31 2.37
N ASP A 359 9.46 1.50 2.75
CA ASP A 359 10.44 2.25 1.96
C ASP A 359 11.34 1.31 1.16
N TYR A 360 11.21 1.38 -0.15
CA TYR A 360 12.04 0.63 -1.09
C TYR A 360 13.53 0.89 -0.91
N TYR A 361 13.94 2.11 -0.59
CA TYR A 361 15.37 2.45 -0.46
C TYR A 361 15.98 1.89 0.81
N ILE A 362 15.18 1.79 1.89
CA ILE A 362 15.58 1.09 3.12
C ILE A 362 15.87 -0.37 2.82
N TRP A 363 14.90 -1.04 2.19
CA TRP A 363 15.07 -2.42 1.76
C TRP A 363 16.26 -2.57 0.80
N ARG A 364 16.38 -1.68 -0.19
CA ARG A 364 17.48 -1.69 -1.15
C ARG A 364 18.86 -1.56 -0.48
N SER A 365 18.96 -0.75 0.56
CA SER A 365 20.22 -0.55 1.32
C SER A 365 20.64 -1.79 2.14
N SER A 366 19.68 -2.65 2.50
CA SER A 366 19.93 -3.92 3.20
C SER A 366 20.40 -5.05 2.26
N LEU A 367 20.22 -4.88 0.95
CA LEU A 367 20.66 -5.85 -0.04
C LEU A 367 22.14 -5.67 -0.40
N SER A 368 22.78 -6.76 -0.78
CA SER A 368 24.14 -6.70 -1.34
C SER A 368 24.17 -5.77 -2.58
N PRO A 369 25.14 -4.83 -2.66
CA PRO A 369 25.29 -3.95 -3.82
C PRO A 369 25.59 -4.71 -5.12
N ARG A 370 25.93 -5.99 -5.02
CA ARG A 370 26.22 -6.87 -6.18
C ARG A 370 25.00 -7.26 -7.01
N ILE A 371 23.77 -7.04 -6.50
CA ILE A 371 22.55 -7.34 -7.25
C ILE A 371 22.18 -6.14 -8.13
N PRO A 372 22.32 -6.25 -9.48
CA PRO A 372 22.01 -5.17 -10.39
C PRO A 372 20.49 -5.03 -10.54
N LEU A 373 19.87 -4.13 -9.79
CA LEU A 373 18.44 -3.88 -9.87
C LEU A 373 18.14 -2.63 -10.72
N ILE A 374 17.16 -2.77 -11.60
CA ILE A 374 16.61 -1.69 -12.40
C ILE A 374 15.59 -0.91 -11.58
N SER A 375 15.54 0.41 -11.74
CA SER A 375 14.58 1.30 -11.10
C SER A 375 13.71 2.04 -12.14
N PHE A 376 12.72 2.77 -11.66
CA PHE A 376 11.87 3.59 -12.51
C PHE A 376 12.63 4.70 -13.25
N ALA A 377 13.79 5.12 -12.73
CA ALA A 377 14.67 6.08 -13.40
C ALA A 377 15.08 5.64 -14.81
N LEU A 378 15.15 4.33 -15.05
CA LEU A 378 15.43 3.78 -16.39
C LEU A 378 14.14 3.47 -17.15
N VAL A 379 13.21 2.74 -16.51
CA VAL A 379 12.00 2.23 -17.18
C VAL A 379 11.03 3.34 -17.56
N GLY A 380 10.91 4.38 -16.72
CA GLY A 380 10.01 5.51 -16.97
C GLY A 380 10.33 6.27 -18.27
N PRO A 381 11.52 6.89 -18.39
CA PRO A 381 11.90 7.62 -19.60
C PRO A 381 11.90 6.75 -20.87
N LEU A 382 12.49 5.53 -20.82
CA LEU A 382 12.48 4.60 -21.94
C LEU A 382 11.05 4.23 -22.36
N GLY A 383 10.18 3.96 -21.37
CA GLY A 383 8.78 3.63 -21.60
C GLY A 383 8.00 4.78 -22.25
N ILE A 384 8.19 6.02 -21.78
CA ILE A 384 7.55 7.22 -22.37
C ILE A 384 7.95 7.37 -23.84
N VAL A 385 9.24 7.31 -24.15
CA VAL A 385 9.70 7.42 -25.54
C VAL A 385 9.16 6.27 -26.40
N GLY A 386 9.16 5.04 -25.85
CA GLY A 386 8.55 3.88 -26.51
C GLY A 386 7.06 4.06 -26.77
N MET A 387 6.32 4.63 -25.84
CA MET A 387 4.90 4.99 -26.01
C MET A 387 4.73 6.00 -27.16
N ILE A 388 5.52 7.07 -27.18
CA ILE A 388 5.48 8.10 -28.24
C ILE A 388 5.74 7.48 -29.61
N LEU A 389 6.77 6.65 -29.74
CA LEU A 389 7.12 5.99 -31.01
C LEU A 389 6.02 5.04 -31.50
N THR A 390 5.29 4.42 -30.59
CA THR A 390 4.22 3.47 -30.93
C THR A 390 2.87 4.14 -31.21
N LEU A 391 2.73 5.47 -30.99
CA LEU A 391 1.52 6.22 -31.38
C LEU A 391 1.19 6.12 -32.89
N ARG A 392 2.19 5.92 -33.73
CA ARG A 392 1.99 5.66 -35.17
C ARG A 392 1.52 4.25 -35.49
N ARG A 393 1.50 3.35 -34.50
CA ARG A 393 1.06 1.93 -34.59
C ARG A 393 -0.13 1.68 -33.64
N THR A 394 -1.06 2.65 -33.56
CA THR A 394 -2.19 2.64 -32.61
C THR A 394 -3.04 1.38 -32.72
N ASP A 395 -3.24 0.84 -33.90
CA ASP A 395 -4.07 -0.36 -34.10
C ASP A 395 -3.66 -1.55 -33.22
N LYS A 396 -2.37 -1.69 -32.93
CA LYS A 396 -1.85 -2.79 -32.11
C LYS A 396 -1.59 -2.42 -30.64
N PHE A 397 -1.10 -1.20 -30.38
CA PHE A 397 -0.63 -0.80 -29.07
C PHE A 397 -1.68 -0.02 -28.24
N LEU A 398 -2.82 0.32 -28.85
CA LEU A 398 -3.85 1.14 -28.21
C LEU A 398 -4.32 0.60 -26.84
N PRO A 399 -4.57 -0.72 -26.64
CA PRO A 399 -4.95 -1.24 -25.34
C PRO A 399 -3.92 -0.95 -24.25
N LEU A 400 -2.62 -1.01 -24.58
CA LEU A 400 -1.53 -0.73 -23.66
C LEU A 400 -1.42 0.76 -23.32
N HIS A 401 -1.62 1.65 -24.32
CA HIS A 401 -1.65 3.09 -24.07
C HIS A 401 -2.83 3.47 -23.17
N ILE A 402 -4.03 2.95 -23.46
CA ILE A 402 -5.23 3.16 -22.65
C ILE A 402 -5.00 2.67 -21.23
N PHE A 403 -4.40 1.49 -21.06
CA PHE A 403 -4.08 0.95 -19.74
C PHE A 403 -3.20 1.90 -18.93
N VAL A 404 -2.06 2.33 -19.48
CA VAL A 404 -1.12 3.22 -18.76
C VAL A 404 -1.76 4.55 -18.42
N LEU A 405 -2.47 5.18 -19.38
CA LEU A 405 -3.08 6.50 -19.19
C LEU A 405 -4.23 6.46 -18.17
N LEU A 406 -5.15 5.50 -18.27
CA LEU A 406 -6.26 5.39 -17.33
C LEU A 406 -5.79 4.98 -15.95
N TYR A 407 -4.77 4.11 -15.87
CA TYR A 407 -4.20 3.76 -14.57
C TYR A 407 -3.56 4.98 -13.91
N MET A 408 -2.80 5.79 -14.65
CA MET A 408 -2.27 7.07 -14.16
C MET A 408 -3.38 7.97 -13.64
N VAL A 409 -4.46 8.15 -14.42
CA VAL A 409 -5.61 8.96 -14.00
C VAL A 409 -6.21 8.41 -12.69
N SER A 410 -6.40 7.08 -12.60
CA SER A 410 -6.96 6.45 -11.41
C SER A 410 -6.13 6.69 -10.14
N ILE A 411 -4.80 6.76 -10.26
CA ILE A 411 -3.91 7.08 -9.14
C ILE A 411 -3.93 8.58 -8.83
N CYS A 412 -3.88 9.43 -9.85
CA CYS A 412 -3.86 10.89 -9.66
C CYS A 412 -5.16 11.44 -9.04
N VAL A 413 -6.28 10.72 -9.14
CA VAL A 413 -7.52 11.04 -8.40
C VAL A 413 -7.30 10.98 -6.88
N PHE A 414 -6.42 10.10 -6.40
CA PHE A 414 -6.09 9.93 -4.99
C PHE A 414 -4.73 10.57 -4.69
N PHE A 415 -3.69 9.79 -4.49
CA PHE A 415 -2.31 10.21 -4.23
C PHE A 415 -1.31 9.23 -4.86
N VAL A 416 -0.08 9.69 -5.07
CA VAL A 416 0.96 8.94 -5.77
C VAL A 416 1.87 8.24 -4.77
N THR A 417 2.12 6.94 -5.00
CA THR A 417 3.12 6.13 -4.30
C THR A 417 3.78 5.14 -5.26
N ALA A 418 4.99 4.67 -4.95
CA ALA A 418 5.67 3.63 -5.71
C ALA A 418 4.86 2.33 -5.77
N ARG A 419 4.23 1.96 -4.65
CA ARG A 419 3.36 0.81 -4.50
C ARG A 419 2.23 0.78 -5.53
N TYR A 420 1.57 1.92 -5.75
CA TYR A 420 0.50 2.00 -6.73
C TYR A 420 1.04 2.06 -8.15
N ARG A 421 2.13 2.78 -8.37
CA ARG A 421 2.74 2.92 -9.69
C ARG A 421 3.30 1.63 -10.28
N VAL A 422 3.75 0.67 -9.46
CA VAL A 422 4.36 -0.59 -9.93
C VAL A 422 3.46 -1.36 -10.92
N GLN A 423 2.16 -1.19 -10.85
CA GLN A 423 1.17 -1.86 -11.71
C GLN A 423 1.34 -1.56 -13.22
N ILE A 424 1.88 -0.39 -13.60
CA ILE A 424 2.08 -0.02 -15.01
C ILE A 424 3.43 -0.50 -15.55
N VAL A 425 4.37 -0.84 -14.67
CA VAL A 425 5.75 -1.14 -15.05
C VAL A 425 5.86 -2.33 -16.01
N PRO A 426 5.09 -3.42 -15.85
CA PRO A 426 5.11 -4.52 -16.82
C PRO A 426 4.78 -4.08 -18.24
N VAL A 427 3.82 -3.17 -18.40
CA VAL A 427 3.44 -2.61 -19.70
C VAL A 427 4.51 -1.64 -20.19
N LEU A 428 5.06 -0.80 -19.31
CA LEU A 428 6.16 0.11 -19.65
C LEU A 428 7.42 -0.66 -20.06
N SER A 429 7.69 -1.84 -19.50
CA SER A 429 8.83 -2.67 -19.92
C SER A 429 8.73 -3.11 -21.38
N ILE A 430 7.51 -3.33 -21.91
CA ILE A 430 7.26 -3.64 -23.32
C ILE A 430 7.60 -2.41 -24.20
N PHE A 431 7.16 -1.22 -23.80
CA PHE A 431 7.47 0.01 -24.52
C PHE A 431 8.96 0.35 -24.46
N SER A 432 9.62 0.15 -23.31
CA SER A 432 11.06 0.33 -23.15
C SER A 432 11.85 -0.61 -24.06
N ALA A 433 11.49 -1.89 -24.08
CA ALA A 433 12.11 -2.87 -24.95
C ALA A 433 11.88 -2.56 -26.44
N TYR A 434 10.67 -2.08 -26.79
CA TYR A 434 10.39 -1.63 -28.15
C TYR A 434 11.30 -0.48 -28.56
N PHE A 435 11.48 0.55 -27.71
CA PHE A 435 12.39 1.66 -27.97
C PHE A 435 13.85 1.20 -28.17
N LEU A 436 14.34 0.32 -27.28
CA LEU A 436 15.71 -0.18 -27.39
C LEU A 436 15.96 -0.91 -28.74
N TRP A 437 15.03 -1.78 -29.15
CA TRP A 437 15.16 -2.46 -30.45
C TRP A 437 14.93 -1.54 -31.64
N TRP A 438 14.10 -0.51 -31.49
CA TRP A 438 13.94 0.57 -32.45
C TRP A 438 15.28 1.31 -32.68
N CYS A 439 15.99 1.64 -31.59
CA CYS A 439 17.34 2.23 -31.68
C CYS A 439 18.33 1.32 -32.44
N VAL A 440 18.39 0.03 -32.07
CA VAL A 440 19.27 -0.94 -32.77
C VAL A 440 18.97 -1.00 -34.23
N GLU A 441 17.69 -0.98 -34.63
CA GLU A 441 17.28 -1.03 -36.05
C GLU A 441 17.69 0.26 -36.79
N HIS A 442 17.56 1.44 -36.17
CA HIS A 442 17.95 2.72 -36.77
C HIS A 442 19.46 2.89 -36.85
N ILE A 443 20.25 2.39 -35.91
CA ILE A 443 21.71 2.31 -35.99
C ILE A 443 22.11 1.45 -37.18
N ARG A 444 21.53 0.24 -37.30
CA ARG A 444 21.82 -0.69 -38.40
C ARG A 444 21.46 -0.12 -39.77
N ASN A 445 20.34 0.62 -39.83
CA ASN A 445 19.87 1.25 -41.06
C ASN A 445 20.50 2.64 -41.30
N ARG A 446 21.46 3.07 -40.48
CA ARG A 446 22.16 4.37 -40.55
C ARG A 446 21.22 5.60 -40.56
N SER A 447 20.06 5.48 -39.89
CA SER A 447 19.06 6.55 -39.77
C SER A 447 19.34 7.45 -38.55
N PHE A 448 20.50 8.12 -38.54
CA PHE A 448 21.00 8.84 -37.39
C PHE A 448 20.16 10.08 -36.98
N SER A 449 19.51 10.73 -37.94
CA SER A 449 18.63 11.87 -37.63
C SER A 449 17.44 11.48 -36.75
N SER A 450 16.75 10.40 -37.11
CA SER A 450 15.63 9.88 -36.30
C SER A 450 16.11 9.41 -34.93
N LEU A 451 17.29 8.77 -34.87
CA LEU A 451 17.90 8.34 -33.63
C LEU A 451 18.25 9.52 -32.72
N ALA A 452 18.84 10.59 -33.29
CA ALA A 452 19.18 11.81 -32.53
C ALA A 452 17.94 12.46 -31.92
N VAL A 453 16.82 12.55 -32.65
CA VAL A 453 15.54 13.07 -32.13
C VAL A 453 15.02 12.18 -30.98
N ALA A 454 15.06 10.87 -31.11
CA ALA A 454 14.59 9.96 -30.08
C ALA A 454 15.48 10.01 -28.81
N LEU A 455 16.80 10.15 -28.98
CA LEU A 455 17.73 10.32 -27.86
C LEU A 455 17.55 11.70 -27.17
N ALA A 456 17.30 12.76 -27.94
CA ALA A 456 16.96 14.07 -27.36
C ALA A 456 15.66 14.00 -26.53
N LEU A 457 14.63 13.30 -27.03
CA LEU A 457 13.40 13.04 -26.27
C LEU A 457 13.69 12.22 -25.00
N LEU A 458 14.60 11.25 -25.05
CA LEU A 458 15.00 10.48 -23.88
C LEU A 458 15.68 11.34 -22.84
N VAL A 459 16.57 12.24 -23.22
CA VAL A 459 17.23 13.19 -22.33
C VAL A 459 16.19 14.14 -21.71
N LEU A 460 15.28 14.70 -22.51
CA LEU A 460 14.22 15.58 -22.03
C LEU A 460 13.27 14.88 -21.05
N THR A 461 12.83 13.65 -21.37
CA THR A 461 11.97 12.89 -20.45
C THR A 461 12.73 12.50 -19.19
N GLY A 462 14.01 12.12 -19.29
CA GLY A 462 14.86 11.82 -18.12
C GLY A 462 15.04 13.04 -17.21
N ALA A 463 15.26 14.22 -17.78
CA ALA A 463 15.35 15.47 -17.01
C ALA A 463 14.01 15.83 -16.35
N ALA A 464 12.90 15.73 -17.08
CA ALA A 464 11.56 16.05 -16.57
C ALA A 464 11.09 15.07 -15.47
N THR A 465 11.54 13.83 -15.51
CA THR A 465 11.18 12.80 -14.53
C THR A 465 12.24 12.60 -13.44
N GLY A 466 13.38 13.28 -13.56
CA GLY A 466 14.53 13.12 -12.67
C GLY A 466 14.38 13.87 -11.33
N ARG A 467 15.38 13.69 -10.46
CA ARG A 467 15.47 14.38 -9.15
C ARG A 467 15.43 15.91 -9.24
N PRO A 468 16.03 16.58 -10.23
CA PRO A 468 15.93 18.05 -10.35
C PRO A 468 14.49 18.54 -10.39
N ALA A 469 13.60 17.81 -11.08
CA ALA A 469 12.18 18.15 -11.12
C ALA A 469 11.49 18.06 -9.75
N LEU A 470 11.89 17.12 -8.89
CA LEU A 470 11.40 17.01 -7.51
C LEU A 470 11.79 18.23 -6.67
N ASN A 471 13.06 18.62 -6.76
CA ASN A 471 13.58 19.77 -6.02
C ASN A 471 12.83 21.06 -6.41
N ALA A 472 12.55 21.24 -7.70
CA ALA A 472 11.74 22.35 -8.20
C ALA A 472 10.28 22.35 -7.68
N MET A 473 9.75 21.16 -7.36
CA MET A 473 8.41 21.01 -6.74
C MET A 473 8.42 21.12 -5.21
N GLY A 474 9.57 21.41 -4.59
CA GLY A 474 9.73 21.46 -3.13
C GLY A 474 9.63 20.08 -2.45
N VAL A 475 9.74 18.99 -3.20
CA VAL A 475 9.76 17.63 -2.67
C VAL A 475 11.20 17.17 -2.52
N ARG A 476 11.67 17.04 -1.29
CA ARG A 476 13.01 16.52 -1.02
C ARG A 476 12.96 14.99 -0.91
N PRO A 477 13.75 14.27 -1.75
CA PRO A 477 13.88 12.82 -1.61
C PRO A 477 14.51 12.45 -0.27
N SER A 478 14.01 11.43 0.37
CA SER A 478 14.49 10.98 1.69
C SER A 478 15.78 10.14 1.65
N THR A 479 16.61 10.22 0.60
CA THR A 479 17.75 9.30 0.38
C THR A 479 18.95 9.45 1.30
N ASP A 480 19.10 10.57 2.01
CA ASP A 480 20.04 10.75 3.13
C ASP A 480 19.28 11.19 4.38
N SER A 481 18.04 10.74 4.49
CA SER A 481 17.13 11.42 5.34
C SER A 481 17.09 10.73 6.68
N TRP A 482 16.94 11.59 7.68
CA TRP A 482 16.52 11.24 9.00
C TRP A 482 15.44 10.13 9.00
N TYR A 483 14.55 10.09 8.01
CA TYR A 483 13.48 9.11 7.88
C TYR A 483 13.98 7.68 7.68
N LEU A 484 15.06 7.49 6.91
CA LEU A 484 15.72 6.18 6.77
C LEU A 484 16.23 5.67 8.12
N HIS A 485 16.96 6.53 8.84
CA HIS A 485 17.49 6.24 10.17
C HIS A 485 16.36 6.03 11.17
N PHE A 486 15.31 6.86 11.11
CA PHE A 486 14.11 6.73 11.94
C PHE A 486 13.44 5.37 11.75
N CYS A 487 13.14 4.95 10.51
CA CYS A 487 12.49 3.67 10.24
C CYS A 487 13.34 2.47 10.66
N LYS A 488 14.67 2.49 10.41
CA LYS A 488 15.57 1.44 10.87
C LYS A 488 15.60 1.37 12.37
N GLY A 489 15.79 2.50 13.03
CA GLY A 489 15.86 2.58 14.49
C GLY A 489 14.55 2.13 15.14
N THR A 490 13.41 2.59 14.66
CA THR A 490 12.10 2.16 15.17
C THR A 490 11.91 0.65 15.05
N LYS A 491 12.37 0.05 13.97
CA LYS A 491 12.28 -1.39 13.80
C LYS A 491 13.22 -2.16 14.73
N PHE A 492 14.42 -1.68 14.94
CA PHE A 492 15.37 -2.28 15.85
C PHE A 492 14.91 -2.21 17.33
N LEU A 493 14.00 -1.31 17.69
CA LEU A 493 13.40 -1.26 19.03
C LEU A 493 12.57 -2.52 19.38
N ALA A 494 12.16 -3.30 18.41
CA ALA A 494 11.33 -4.50 18.64
C ALA A 494 12.10 -5.64 19.32
N HIS A 495 13.42 -5.67 19.23
CA HIS A 495 14.24 -6.76 19.73
C HIS A 495 15.36 -6.26 20.65
N GLU A 496 15.51 -6.89 21.82
CA GLU A 496 16.51 -6.51 22.83
C GLU A 496 17.95 -6.53 22.31
N ASN A 497 18.29 -7.51 21.49
CA ASN A 497 19.65 -7.66 20.92
C ASN A 497 20.00 -6.60 19.86
N THR A 498 19.06 -5.76 19.45
CA THR A 498 19.26 -4.69 18.45
C THR A 498 19.11 -3.29 19.02
N LEU A 499 18.97 -3.12 20.34
CA LEU A 499 18.76 -1.82 21.00
C LEU A 499 19.92 -0.83 20.74
N ASP A 500 21.16 -1.29 20.73
CA ASP A 500 22.30 -0.41 20.40
C ASP A 500 22.22 0.13 18.98
N ALA A 501 21.83 -0.74 18.03
CA ALA A 501 21.61 -0.32 16.65
C ALA A 501 20.38 0.61 16.54
N ALA A 502 19.33 0.38 17.32
CA ALA A 502 18.17 1.27 17.38
C ALA A 502 18.55 2.67 17.83
N ILE A 503 19.27 2.78 18.96
CA ILE A 503 19.74 4.05 19.52
C ILE A 503 20.64 4.79 18.53
N LEU A 504 21.59 4.07 17.90
CA LEU A 504 22.48 4.65 16.90
C LEU A 504 21.70 5.25 15.71
N GLU A 505 20.79 4.49 15.14
CA GLU A 505 19.99 4.92 13.98
C GLU A 505 19.04 6.07 14.36
N LEU A 506 18.36 6.01 15.52
CA LEU A 506 17.47 7.08 15.98
C LEU A 506 18.24 8.36 16.34
N SER A 507 19.44 8.24 16.91
CA SER A 507 20.33 9.40 17.15
C SER A 507 20.75 10.07 15.82
N GLN A 508 20.95 9.30 14.76
CA GLN A 508 21.16 9.88 13.42
C GLN A 508 19.88 10.55 12.90
N ALA A 509 18.72 9.95 13.12
CA ALA A 509 17.44 10.52 12.70
C ALA A 509 17.18 11.89 13.33
N VAL A 510 17.32 12.03 14.65
CA VAL A 510 17.12 13.31 15.35
C VAL A 510 18.19 14.35 14.97
N ARG A 511 19.43 13.94 14.73
CA ARG A 511 20.49 14.84 14.25
C ARG A 511 20.19 15.42 12.87
N LEU A 512 19.63 14.60 11.97
CA LEU A 512 19.31 15.01 10.61
C LEU A 512 17.99 15.79 10.51
N ASN A 513 17.05 15.52 11.41
CA ASN A 513 15.79 16.24 11.53
C ASN A 513 15.42 16.50 12.99
N PRO A 514 15.98 17.55 13.61
CA PRO A 514 15.69 17.91 15.01
C PRO A 514 14.28 18.47 15.23
N GLN A 515 13.44 18.55 14.20
CA GLN A 515 12.06 19.00 14.29
C GLN A 515 11.04 17.85 14.27
N ASN A 516 11.51 16.60 14.45
CA ASN A 516 10.62 15.44 14.49
C ASN A 516 10.44 14.91 15.92
N PRO A 517 9.28 15.13 16.57
CA PRO A 517 9.04 14.69 17.94
C PRO A 517 8.97 13.15 18.07
N GLU A 518 8.50 12.46 17.02
CA GLU A 518 8.39 11.00 17.01
C GLU A 518 9.79 10.33 17.03
N ALA A 519 10.77 10.92 16.35
CA ALA A 519 12.14 10.42 16.37
C ALA A 519 12.78 10.54 17.76
N PHE A 520 12.58 11.66 18.44
CA PHE A 520 13.01 11.84 19.83
C PHE A 520 12.28 10.89 20.77
N ASN A 521 10.98 10.73 20.62
CA ASN A 521 10.19 9.78 21.41
C ASN A 521 10.73 8.34 21.27
N ASN A 522 10.97 7.90 20.04
CA ASN A 522 11.48 6.54 19.80
C ASN A 522 12.91 6.38 20.29
N LEU A 523 13.73 7.43 20.25
CA LEU A 523 15.04 7.44 20.87
C LEU A 523 14.95 7.27 22.39
N GLY A 524 14.01 7.99 23.04
CA GLY A 524 13.70 7.84 24.44
C GLY A 524 13.27 6.42 24.81
N LEU A 525 12.41 5.79 24.02
CA LEU A 525 12.02 4.38 24.19
C LEU A 525 13.23 3.42 24.04
N GLY A 526 14.16 3.73 23.16
CA GLY A 526 15.40 2.96 23.01
C GLY A 526 16.29 3.03 24.26
N TYR A 527 16.45 4.23 24.81
CA TYR A 527 17.20 4.44 26.05
C TYR A 527 16.48 3.79 27.26
N GLU A 528 15.16 3.93 27.39
CA GLU A 528 14.37 3.32 28.44
C GLU A 528 14.54 1.80 28.46
N LYS A 529 14.34 1.14 27.32
CA LYS A 529 14.52 -0.32 27.19
C LYS A 529 15.95 -0.79 27.52
N LYS A 530 16.95 0.06 27.32
CA LYS A 530 18.33 -0.20 27.69
C LYS A 530 18.66 0.11 29.15
N GLY A 531 17.72 0.68 29.90
CA GLY A 531 17.91 1.10 31.30
C GLY A 531 18.61 2.45 31.48
N MET A 532 18.82 3.22 30.41
CA MET A 532 19.43 4.54 30.38
C MET A 532 18.36 5.61 30.68
N LEU A 533 17.87 5.66 31.92
CA LEU A 533 16.64 6.38 32.29
C LEU A 533 16.79 7.90 32.23
N SER A 534 17.97 8.44 32.48
CA SER A 534 18.27 9.88 32.36
C SER A 534 18.24 10.36 30.92
N GLU A 535 18.84 9.59 30.01
CA GLU A 535 18.86 9.86 28.57
C GLU A 535 17.46 9.69 27.97
N ALA A 536 16.68 8.71 28.46
CA ALA A 536 15.30 8.53 28.08
C ALA A 536 14.44 9.75 28.42
N ALA A 537 14.57 10.27 29.67
CA ALA A 537 13.87 11.47 30.12
C ALA A 537 14.21 12.67 29.21
N SER A 538 15.50 12.91 28.97
CA SER A 538 15.95 14.01 28.11
C SER A 538 15.36 13.89 26.69
N ALA A 539 15.36 12.70 26.11
CA ALA A 539 14.82 12.50 24.75
C ALA A 539 13.31 12.73 24.70
N PHE A 540 12.55 12.32 25.73
CA PHE A 540 11.11 12.62 25.80
C PHE A 540 10.85 14.11 26.02
N GLU A 541 11.67 14.81 26.83
CA GLU A 541 11.62 16.26 27.01
C GLU A 541 11.92 17.01 25.72
N ASP A 542 12.92 16.56 24.96
CA ASP A 542 13.22 17.11 23.62
C ASP A 542 12.02 16.94 22.68
N ALA A 543 11.38 15.77 22.69
CA ALA A 543 10.19 15.52 21.86
C ALA A 543 9.04 16.49 22.14
N VAL A 544 8.73 16.75 23.44
CA VAL A 544 7.65 17.68 23.81
C VAL A 544 8.05 19.14 23.66
N SER A 545 9.34 19.46 23.65
CA SER A 545 9.85 20.80 23.31
C SER A 545 9.67 21.12 21.83
N VAL A 546 9.83 20.11 20.96
CA VAL A 546 9.61 20.23 19.51
C VAL A 546 8.14 20.33 19.20
N ASP A 547 7.30 19.47 19.78
CA ASP A 547 5.84 19.52 19.65
C ASP A 547 5.16 19.29 21.01
N SER A 548 4.74 20.37 21.65
CA SER A 548 4.05 20.34 22.94
C SER A 548 2.66 19.68 22.88
N THR A 549 2.17 19.32 21.70
CA THR A 549 0.91 18.58 21.50
C THR A 549 1.15 17.09 21.23
N TYR A 550 2.39 16.62 21.19
CA TYR A 550 2.71 15.22 20.97
C TYR A 550 2.50 14.39 22.24
N VAL A 551 1.35 13.76 22.31
CA VAL A 551 0.81 13.14 23.55
C VAL A 551 1.65 11.94 24.00
N GLU A 552 2.18 11.15 23.08
CA GLU A 552 2.94 9.94 23.38
C GLU A 552 4.19 10.25 24.23
N SER A 553 4.90 11.32 23.92
CA SER A 553 6.09 11.70 24.70
C SER A 553 5.73 12.22 26.10
N TRP A 554 4.65 12.99 26.25
CA TRP A 554 4.15 13.35 27.58
C TRP A 554 3.79 12.12 28.39
N TYR A 555 3.11 11.14 27.75
CA TYR A 555 2.74 9.90 28.42
C TYR A 555 3.97 9.06 28.81
N ASN A 556 4.94 8.90 27.91
CA ASN A 556 6.14 8.12 28.18
C ASN A 556 7.01 8.79 29.26
N LEU A 557 7.12 10.12 29.25
CA LEU A 557 7.81 10.85 30.30
C LEU A 557 7.10 10.69 31.67
N ALA A 558 5.75 10.74 31.67
CA ALA A 558 4.95 10.50 32.88
C ALA A 558 5.17 9.07 33.41
N PHE A 559 5.15 8.10 32.51
CA PHE A 559 5.36 6.70 32.87
C PHE A 559 6.78 6.45 33.40
N LEU A 560 7.79 7.06 32.80
CA LEU A 560 9.16 7.01 33.28
C LEU A 560 9.30 7.62 34.70
N ARG A 561 8.68 8.79 34.96
CA ARG A 561 8.67 9.41 36.31
C ARG A 561 7.93 8.53 37.31
N GLN A 562 6.84 7.88 36.91
CA GLN A 562 6.11 6.92 37.76
C GLN A 562 7.00 5.69 38.10
N THR A 563 7.76 5.16 37.12
CA THR A 563 8.69 4.04 37.31
C THR A 563 9.83 4.42 38.28
N LEU A 564 10.25 5.69 38.28
CA LEU A 564 11.21 6.26 39.21
C LEU A 564 10.57 6.66 40.57
N GLU A 565 9.31 6.28 40.83
CA GLU A 565 8.54 6.55 42.02
C GLU A 565 8.28 8.05 42.29
N ASP A 566 8.57 8.93 41.32
CA ASP A 566 8.20 10.34 41.37
C ASP A 566 6.73 10.53 40.98
N TYR A 567 5.85 10.04 41.84
CA TYR A 567 4.39 10.05 41.59
C TYR A 567 3.81 11.46 41.51
N SER A 568 4.48 12.45 42.10
CA SER A 568 4.02 13.84 42.05
C SER A 568 4.18 14.43 40.65
N THR A 569 5.38 14.33 40.08
CA THR A 569 5.68 14.81 38.73
C THR A 569 4.92 13.98 37.69
N ALA A 570 4.84 12.65 37.89
CA ALA A 570 4.09 11.76 36.99
C ALA A 570 2.61 12.17 36.91
N ALA A 571 1.95 12.47 38.06
CA ALA A 571 0.56 12.90 38.04
C ALA A 571 0.34 14.22 37.30
N GLN A 572 1.24 15.20 37.43
CA GLN A 572 1.18 16.45 36.66
C GLN A 572 1.28 16.23 35.18
N LEU A 573 2.19 15.35 34.76
CA LEU A 573 2.40 15.00 33.37
C LEU A 573 1.19 14.24 32.81
N TYR A 574 0.60 13.28 33.54
CA TYR A 574 -0.64 12.63 33.11
C TYR A 574 -1.81 13.60 32.98
N LEU A 575 -1.92 14.57 33.87
CA LEU A 575 -2.93 15.65 33.76
C LEU A 575 -2.69 16.46 32.49
N ARG A 576 -1.41 16.68 32.08
CA ARG A 576 -1.09 17.32 30.80
C ARG A 576 -1.52 16.46 29.63
N VAL A 577 -1.27 15.14 29.67
CA VAL A 577 -1.75 14.17 28.67
C VAL A 577 -3.27 14.25 28.55
N LEU A 578 -4.00 14.21 29.66
CA LEU A 578 -5.47 14.26 29.71
C LEU A 578 -6.06 15.61 29.26
N LYS A 579 -5.31 16.71 29.42
CA LYS A 579 -5.68 17.99 28.82
C LYS A 579 -5.64 17.96 27.28
N LEU A 580 -4.73 17.19 26.71
CA LEU A 580 -4.60 17.02 25.26
C LEU A 580 -5.55 15.94 24.73
N GLN A 581 -5.70 14.85 25.49
CA GLN A 581 -6.57 13.70 25.17
C GLN A 581 -7.43 13.29 26.38
N PRO A 582 -8.61 13.89 26.55
CA PRO A 582 -9.44 13.70 27.75
C PRO A 582 -10.01 12.29 27.96
N TYR A 583 -10.03 11.46 26.91
CA TYR A 583 -10.63 10.13 26.94
C TYR A 583 -9.61 9.02 26.72
N LEU A 584 -8.39 9.16 27.26
CA LEU A 584 -7.32 8.17 27.15
C LEU A 584 -7.33 7.25 28.40
N PRO A 585 -7.88 6.00 28.33
CA PRO A 585 -8.06 5.14 29.51
C PRO A 585 -6.76 4.87 30.25
N ARG A 586 -5.67 4.56 29.50
CA ARG A 586 -4.34 4.29 30.09
C ARG A 586 -3.78 5.46 30.89
N ALA A 587 -4.06 6.72 30.50
CA ALA A 587 -3.61 7.89 31.25
C ALA A 587 -4.43 8.10 32.54
N HIS A 588 -5.74 7.91 32.49
CA HIS A 588 -6.58 7.92 33.68
C HIS A 588 -6.20 6.81 34.65
N PHE A 589 -5.93 5.60 34.14
CA PHE A 589 -5.49 4.49 34.98
C PHE A 589 -4.19 4.83 35.73
N ASN A 590 -3.15 5.24 34.98
CA ASN A 590 -1.86 5.55 35.61
C ASN A 590 -1.91 6.78 36.51
N LEU A 591 -2.73 7.80 36.20
CA LEU A 591 -3.00 8.92 37.10
C LEU A 591 -3.66 8.44 38.41
N GLY A 592 -4.63 7.53 38.31
CA GLY A 592 -5.27 6.89 39.47
C GLY A 592 -4.23 6.14 40.33
N ILE A 593 -3.30 5.42 39.73
CA ILE A 593 -2.18 4.77 40.43
C ILE A 593 -1.28 5.79 41.11
N CYS A 594 -0.92 6.89 40.44
CA CYS A 594 -0.12 7.96 41.05
C CYS A 594 -0.81 8.59 42.25
N PHE A 595 -2.12 8.89 42.18
CA PHE A 595 -2.89 9.39 43.31
C PHE A 595 -2.97 8.38 44.43
N PHE A 596 -3.19 7.11 44.12
CA PHE A 596 -3.19 6.03 45.12
C PHE A 596 -1.85 5.95 45.87
N ARG A 597 -0.72 5.99 45.18
CA ARG A 597 0.62 5.97 45.79
C ARG A 597 0.90 7.21 46.62
N GLN A 598 0.25 8.34 46.35
CA GLN A 598 0.30 9.56 47.13
C GLN A 598 -0.67 9.57 48.34
N GLY A 599 -1.47 8.51 48.54
CA GLY A 599 -2.51 8.46 49.58
C GLY A 599 -3.78 9.24 49.24
N ARG A 600 -3.91 9.78 48.04
CA ARG A 600 -5.08 10.58 47.57
C ARG A 600 -6.18 9.65 47.05
N LEU A 601 -6.76 8.86 47.98
CA LEU A 601 -7.63 7.74 47.64
C LEU A 601 -8.91 8.16 46.91
N SER A 602 -9.50 9.30 47.25
CA SER A 602 -10.74 9.78 46.59
C SER A 602 -10.51 10.13 45.13
N GLU A 603 -9.40 10.78 44.81
CA GLU A 603 -9.04 11.17 43.45
C GLU A 603 -8.63 9.94 42.63
N ALA A 604 -7.92 8.97 43.23
CA ALA A 604 -7.62 7.69 42.62
C ALA A 604 -8.90 6.93 42.22
N THR A 605 -9.88 6.87 43.10
CA THR A 605 -11.21 6.27 42.87
C THR A 605 -11.91 6.93 41.70
N GLU A 606 -11.90 8.26 41.62
CA GLU A 606 -12.53 9.01 40.53
C GLU A 606 -11.90 8.66 39.17
N GLN A 607 -10.56 8.65 39.12
CA GLN A 607 -9.87 8.34 37.86
C GLN A 607 -10.16 6.90 37.38
N LEU A 608 -10.17 5.91 38.28
CA LEU A 608 -10.48 4.53 37.89
C LEU A 608 -11.96 4.35 37.51
N ARG A 609 -12.88 5.09 38.08
CA ARG A 609 -14.27 5.11 37.62
C ARG A 609 -14.41 5.69 36.22
N ILE A 610 -13.57 6.67 35.85
CA ILE A 610 -13.53 7.16 34.47
C ILE A 610 -13.04 6.04 33.54
N VAL A 611 -11.96 5.30 33.90
CA VAL A 611 -11.51 4.14 33.11
C VAL A 611 -12.65 3.15 32.89
N LEU A 612 -13.37 2.77 33.94
CA LEU A 612 -14.48 1.80 33.88
C LEU A 612 -15.70 2.30 33.10
N ARG A 613 -15.89 3.61 32.99
CA ARG A 613 -16.91 4.20 32.08
C ARG A 613 -16.48 4.08 30.61
N LEU A 614 -15.19 4.20 30.35
CA LEU A 614 -14.64 4.09 28.98
C LEU A 614 -14.45 2.62 28.56
N GLU A 615 -14.06 1.76 29.51
CA GLU A 615 -13.77 0.34 29.31
C GLU A 615 -14.45 -0.49 30.42
N PRO A 616 -15.76 -0.79 30.32
CA PRO A 616 -16.53 -1.46 31.38
C PRO A 616 -16.05 -2.88 31.71
N SER A 617 -15.29 -3.53 30.85
CA SER A 617 -14.76 -4.89 31.06
C SER A 617 -13.26 -4.92 31.39
N ASN A 618 -12.68 -3.80 31.86
CA ASN A 618 -11.26 -3.74 32.20
C ASN A 618 -11.01 -4.38 33.57
N GLU A 619 -10.59 -5.66 33.57
CA GLU A 619 -10.34 -6.46 34.76
C GLU A 619 -9.28 -5.85 35.69
N ILE A 620 -8.28 -5.15 35.13
CA ILE A 620 -7.20 -4.55 35.90
C ILE A 620 -7.73 -3.31 36.65
N ALA A 621 -8.55 -2.49 35.99
CA ALA A 621 -9.14 -1.30 36.62
C ALA A 621 -10.14 -1.67 37.71
N HIS A 622 -10.97 -2.69 37.51
CA HIS A 622 -11.86 -3.22 38.57
C HIS A 622 -11.07 -3.72 39.78
N ASN A 623 -10.03 -4.52 39.55
CA ASN A 623 -9.19 -5.01 40.64
C ASN A 623 -8.54 -3.85 41.43
N GLN A 624 -7.99 -2.86 40.71
CA GLN A 624 -7.32 -1.73 41.33
C GLN A 624 -8.31 -0.83 42.11
N LEU A 625 -9.51 -0.63 41.58
CA LEU A 625 -10.57 0.08 42.26
C LEU A 625 -11.01 -0.65 43.55
N GLY A 626 -11.11 -2.00 43.47
CA GLY A 626 -11.40 -2.82 44.65
C GLY A 626 -10.36 -2.68 45.76
N ILE A 627 -9.05 -2.63 45.41
CA ILE A 627 -7.99 -2.39 46.38
C ILE A 627 -8.13 -1.02 47.06
N ILE A 628 -8.41 0.02 46.28
CA ILE A 628 -8.54 1.39 46.80
C ILE A 628 -9.77 1.50 47.70
N LEU A 629 -10.93 0.95 47.32
CA LEU A 629 -12.15 0.95 48.10
C LEU A 629 -11.95 0.19 49.44
N GLY A 630 -11.25 -0.94 49.40
CA GLY A 630 -10.88 -1.69 50.60
C GLY A 630 -10.03 -0.85 51.58
N GLN A 631 -9.09 -0.05 51.09
CA GLN A 631 -8.29 0.86 51.89
C GLN A 631 -9.11 2.06 52.43
N GLN A 632 -10.14 2.46 51.72
CA GLN A 632 -11.10 3.49 52.21
C GLN A 632 -12.09 2.95 53.24
N GLY A 633 -12.08 1.63 53.49
CA GLY A 633 -13.00 0.95 54.38
C GLY A 633 -14.32 0.53 53.73
N ASP A 634 -14.50 0.78 52.45
CA ASP A 634 -15.69 0.31 51.70
C ASP A 634 -15.48 -1.16 51.29
N ILE A 635 -15.67 -2.05 52.27
CA ILE A 635 -15.47 -3.51 52.07
C ILE A 635 -16.46 -4.09 51.06
N GLU A 636 -17.72 -3.61 51.07
CA GLU A 636 -18.75 -4.11 50.17
C GLU A 636 -18.47 -3.69 48.71
N GLY A 637 -18.14 -2.42 48.49
CA GLY A 637 -17.74 -1.92 47.18
C GLY A 637 -16.48 -2.62 46.64
N ALA A 638 -15.51 -2.91 47.51
CA ALA A 638 -14.31 -3.64 47.14
C ALA A 638 -14.63 -5.08 46.68
N ILE A 639 -15.48 -5.83 47.38
CA ILE A 639 -15.92 -7.17 47.02
C ILE A 639 -16.64 -7.16 45.67
N GLU A 640 -17.52 -6.16 45.44
CA GLU A 640 -18.21 -6.02 44.17
C GLU A 640 -17.24 -5.82 43.01
N GLN A 641 -16.27 -4.92 43.18
CA GLN A 641 -15.28 -4.66 42.11
C GLN A 641 -14.41 -5.88 41.82
N PHE A 642 -13.97 -6.67 42.82
CA PHE A 642 -13.25 -7.91 42.57
C PHE A 642 -14.09 -8.95 41.83
N LYS A 643 -15.40 -9.02 42.10
CA LYS A 643 -16.32 -9.89 41.37
C LYS A 643 -16.49 -9.46 39.92
N GLU A 644 -16.64 -8.16 39.65
CA GLU A 644 -16.71 -7.64 38.28
C GLU A 644 -15.39 -7.89 37.52
N ALA A 645 -14.21 -7.78 38.15
CA ALA A 645 -12.93 -8.16 37.56
C ALA A 645 -12.91 -9.66 37.16
N LEU A 646 -13.42 -10.55 38.01
CA LEU A 646 -13.51 -11.99 37.72
C LEU A 646 -14.59 -12.34 36.69
N LYS A 647 -15.65 -11.54 36.61
CA LYS A 647 -16.66 -11.68 35.56
C LYS A 647 -16.12 -11.28 34.22
N ALA A 648 -15.32 -10.20 34.16
CA ALA A 648 -14.59 -9.81 32.91
C ALA A 648 -13.55 -10.83 32.51
N LYS A 649 -12.80 -11.37 33.48
CA LYS A 649 -11.76 -12.38 33.26
C LYS A 649 -11.76 -13.44 34.37
N PRO A 650 -12.42 -14.60 34.14
CA PRO A 650 -12.60 -15.64 35.19
C PRO A 650 -11.29 -16.19 35.78
N ASN A 651 -10.20 -16.16 35.04
CA ASN A 651 -8.88 -16.66 35.48
C ASN A 651 -7.94 -15.54 35.94
N TYR A 652 -8.47 -14.37 36.36
CA TYR A 652 -7.65 -13.26 36.81
C TYR A 652 -7.26 -13.45 38.29
N GLU A 653 -6.11 -14.09 38.49
CA GLU A 653 -5.59 -14.52 39.79
C GLU A 653 -5.46 -13.38 40.83
N PRO A 654 -5.01 -12.13 40.49
CA PRO A 654 -4.94 -11.04 41.47
C PRO A 654 -6.28 -10.70 42.13
N ALA A 655 -7.34 -10.62 41.30
CA ALA A 655 -8.67 -10.32 41.85
C ALA A 655 -9.23 -11.47 42.69
N ARG A 656 -8.94 -12.72 42.36
CA ARG A 656 -9.36 -13.88 43.16
C ARG A 656 -8.73 -13.85 44.56
N LYS A 657 -7.41 -13.67 44.62
CA LYS A 657 -6.68 -13.58 45.91
C LYS A 657 -7.18 -12.43 46.78
N ASN A 658 -7.38 -11.24 46.16
CA ASN A 658 -7.88 -10.08 46.88
C ASN A 658 -9.29 -10.30 47.40
N LEU A 659 -10.17 -10.93 46.62
CA LEU A 659 -11.53 -11.29 47.03
C LEU A 659 -11.52 -12.28 48.20
N GLU A 660 -10.76 -13.36 48.13
CA GLU A 660 -10.63 -14.36 49.19
C GLU A 660 -10.14 -13.71 50.50
N MET A 661 -9.06 -12.93 50.42
CA MET A 661 -8.51 -12.22 51.60
C MET A 661 -9.53 -11.28 52.22
N LEU A 662 -10.32 -10.57 51.43
CA LEU A 662 -11.30 -9.63 51.93
C LEU A 662 -12.55 -10.31 52.55
N LEU A 663 -12.96 -11.46 51.98
CA LEU A 663 -14.03 -12.28 52.51
C LEU A 663 -13.64 -12.92 53.88
N ASP A 664 -12.40 -13.42 54.01
CA ASP A 664 -11.86 -13.92 55.27
C ASP A 664 -11.79 -12.82 56.36
N PHE A 665 -11.34 -11.63 56.00
CA PHE A 665 -11.34 -10.47 56.89
C PHE A 665 -12.75 -10.13 57.39
N LYS A 666 -13.73 -10.09 56.44
CA LYS A 666 -15.14 -9.82 56.78
C LYS A 666 -15.76 -10.90 57.67
N ALA A 667 -15.42 -12.18 57.49
CA ALA A 667 -15.89 -13.27 58.31
C ALA A 667 -15.36 -13.15 59.74
N LYS A 668 -14.07 -12.83 59.92
CA LYS A 668 -13.42 -12.65 61.20
C LYS A 668 -13.95 -11.41 61.97
N SER A 669 -14.25 -10.31 61.28
CA SER A 669 -14.81 -9.10 61.88
C SER A 669 -16.28 -9.23 62.31
N LYS A 670 -17.03 -10.23 61.78
CA LYS A 670 -18.39 -10.56 62.22
C LYS A 670 -18.44 -11.52 63.42
N SER A 671 -17.34 -12.19 63.70
CA SER A 671 -17.21 -13.15 64.82
C SER A 671 -16.62 -12.51 66.08
N GLN A 672 -16.16 -11.31 66.02
CA GLN A 672 -15.80 -10.41 67.14
C GLN A 672 -16.96 -9.43 67.42
#